data_a5e8f3a4f3e46184c4d66e72cc047f40
#
_entry.id   a5e8f3a4f3e46184c4d66e72cc047f40
#
_cell.length_a   1.000
_cell.length_b   1.000
_cell.length_c   1.000
_cell.angle_alpha   90.00
_cell.angle_beta   90.00
_cell.angle_gamma   90.00
#
_symmetry.space_group_name_H-M   'P 1'
#
loop_
_entity.id
_entity.type
_entity.pdbx_description
1 polymer ?
#
loop_
_entity_poly.entity_id
_entity_poly.type
_entity_poly.pdbx_seq_one_letter_code
_entity_poly.pdbx_strand_id
1 'polypeptide(L)'
;MSSLAPAQFSGGAALFWHIARCATQGPARRVTVSAAGLRVTPAGKWEAIVERLYRLCAQISLLAHLVWIPAYAQSAVTSPKDQFGFNIGDDYQLANYTQLVEYWKKLALQSDRITLEEIGTTAEGRAMVMAVITSPENRARLARYRRIAGKLALAEVVNETEARELAREGRAVVWIDGGLHATEVLGAQQIIELVYQMVRMDDPETQRELRDVILLVACSNPDGMELVSNWYMRTSPPEKRSTANLPRLYHKYIGHDNNRDFYMSTQPETEAVNRVFYHEWFPQIVYNHHQTGPAGTVLFAPPFRDPFNYHFDPLVPMGIDLVAAAMHNRFVAEGKAGATMRSGAGYSAWFNGGLRTTVYFHNMIGLLTETVGNPTPIEIPFVPGNQLPRGDLPMPIPPQKWHFRQSVDYSVTANRAVLDVASKYREELLFNIYRMGRNSIDRGSRDSWTVMPRMIGAVQEKIAADRGASSGDDAAEGQRGSRPGSGAAPLKYYEMLRDPQSRDPRGYIIPSDQPDFLTATRFVNALIKTGITIHRARSPFRAGAIDYPAGSYVVKTAQAFRPHILDMFEPQDHPDDRQYPGGPPRPTYDSAGWTLAYQMGVQFDRILEAIDGPFEKIDRLAKPPAGRVVGKTGAGFMLSHQLNDSFRAANVLLGSGEDIYWLSSPWDSDGRSFPAGTLFVPDGKSAAGQVRQLAEATGLEFVSVGRRPAVDARKLQRVRIGLWDRFGGSMTSGWTRWVLEQFDFPFQVVYARTLDAGNLAAKYDVLIFPSGAIPGVSRAGTAGAHAEEQSRGRLPQPVDPSTIPEEYRGWLGDVTVEKTIPRLRQFVEDGGTLIAIGSSASLASHFGLPVTDALLERRADGTERPIGRDRLYVPGSLLQARVDNTNPVACGMGVVADVYFDNSPVFRLLPEAALEGILPVAWFSGKRLLRSGWAVGEGYLDGGVVAVDVPVGKGKVYLFGPEITFRGQPHGTFKFLFNAILYAKSEPARL
;
A
#
# COMPACT_ATOMS: atom_id res chain seq x y z
N MET A 1 24.43 16.16 -52.43
CA MET A 1 25.35 15.51 -53.37
C MET A 1 25.55 14.08 -52.92
N SER A 2 25.25 13.15 -53.87
CA SER A 2 25.54 11.71 -53.98
C SER A 2 25.11 10.84 -52.78
N SER A 3 23.95 10.21 -52.78
CA SER A 3 23.53 8.96 -53.48
C SER A 3 24.41 7.75 -53.18
N LEU A 4 23.85 6.82 -52.40
CA LEU A 4 24.13 5.39 -52.51
C LEU A 4 22.89 4.62 -52.07
N ALA A 5 22.30 3.93 -53.08
CA ALA A 5 21.15 3.07 -52.93
C ALA A 5 21.56 1.67 -52.41
N PRO A 6 20.65 0.91 -51.79
CA PRO A 6 20.96 -0.44 -51.32
C PRO A 6 20.80 -1.48 -52.43
N ALA A 7 21.72 -2.44 -52.45
CA ALA A 7 21.71 -3.59 -53.31
C ALA A 7 20.59 -4.59 -52.91
N GLN A 8 19.73 -4.91 -53.86
CA GLN A 8 18.76 -6.00 -53.77
C GLN A 8 19.44 -7.32 -54.15
N PHE A 9 19.36 -8.31 -53.27
CA PHE A 9 19.61 -9.70 -53.63
C PHE A 9 18.26 -10.34 -54.04
N SER A 10 18.08 -10.55 -55.35
CA SER A 10 17.06 -11.39 -55.95
C SER A 10 17.71 -12.46 -56.81
N GLY A 11 18.01 -13.58 -56.26
CA GLY A 11 18.63 -14.74 -56.93
C GLY A 11 17.81 -16.02 -56.72
N GLY A 12 16.57 -16.04 -57.17
CA GLY A 12 15.75 -17.25 -57.08
C GLY A 12 14.68 -17.41 -58.15
N ALA A 13 14.22 -16.31 -58.73
CA ALA A 13 13.10 -16.32 -59.66
C ALA A 13 13.48 -16.34 -61.17
N ALA A 14 14.77 -16.11 -61.49
CA ALA A 14 15.21 -15.99 -62.88
C ALA A 14 15.48 -17.34 -63.58
N LEU A 15 15.65 -18.44 -62.83
CA LEU A 15 15.93 -19.77 -63.37
C LEU A 15 14.67 -20.48 -63.85
N PHE A 16 13.49 -20.17 -63.34
CA PHE A 16 12.22 -20.79 -63.70
C PHE A 16 11.61 -20.21 -64.97
N TRP A 17 11.92 -18.95 -65.31
CA TRP A 17 11.35 -18.28 -66.51
C TRP A 17 12.09 -18.61 -67.81
N HIS A 18 13.34 -19.05 -67.71
CA HIS A 18 14.12 -19.42 -68.94
C HIS A 18 13.78 -20.82 -69.46
N ILE A 19 13.30 -21.73 -68.58
CA ILE A 19 12.92 -23.06 -69.00
C ILE A 19 11.52 -23.10 -69.63
N ALA A 20 10.64 -22.20 -69.28
CA ALA A 20 9.27 -22.13 -69.82
C ALA A 20 9.20 -21.44 -71.20
N ARG A 21 10.19 -20.68 -71.62
CA ARG A 21 10.19 -19.96 -72.91
C ARG A 21 10.74 -20.74 -74.08
N CYS A 22 11.43 -21.91 -73.83
CA CYS A 22 11.93 -22.77 -74.90
C CYS A 22 10.97 -23.83 -75.42
N ALA A 23 9.75 -23.94 -74.91
CA ALA A 23 8.79 -24.99 -75.26
C ALA A 23 7.66 -24.58 -76.17
N THR A 24 7.60 -23.35 -76.68
CA THR A 24 6.42 -22.85 -77.50
C THR A 24 6.73 -22.20 -78.85
N GLN A 25 7.86 -22.44 -79.53
CA GLN A 25 7.98 -22.03 -80.92
C GLN A 25 8.63 -23.20 -81.74
N GLY A 26 7.85 -23.74 -82.70
CA GLY A 26 8.19 -24.82 -83.62
C GLY A 26 9.13 -24.31 -84.77
N PRO A 27 9.21 -25.07 -85.87
CA PRO A 27 10.25 -26.04 -86.10
C PRO A 27 11.38 -25.59 -87.03
N ALA A 28 12.50 -26.33 -87.01
CA ALA A 28 13.54 -26.42 -88.11
C ALA A 28 14.49 -25.24 -88.35
N ARG A 29 15.71 -25.35 -87.88
CA ARG A 29 16.89 -25.32 -88.70
C ARG A 29 18.07 -25.92 -87.98
N ARG A 30 18.73 -26.85 -88.74
CA ARG A 30 20.01 -27.50 -88.40
C ARG A 30 21.11 -26.47 -88.21
N VAL A 31 21.84 -26.55 -87.18
CA VAL A 31 23.18 -25.98 -87.08
C VAL A 31 24.09 -27.13 -86.69
N THR A 32 24.91 -27.43 -87.68
CA THR A 32 26.04 -28.38 -87.52
C THR A 32 27.21 -27.64 -86.83
N VAL A 33 27.64 -28.13 -85.76
CA VAL A 33 29.00 -27.80 -85.23
C VAL A 33 29.76 -29.14 -85.14
N SER A 34 30.80 -29.23 -85.83
CA SER A 34 31.71 -30.37 -85.87
C SER A 34 32.65 -30.32 -84.64
N ALA A 35 32.82 -31.42 -84.11
CA ALA A 35 34.00 -32.09 -83.58
C ALA A 35 33.76 -32.64 -82.14
N ALA A 36 34.00 -33.96 -82.11
CA ALA A 36 34.23 -34.79 -80.98
C ALA A 36 32.99 -35.27 -80.12
N GLY A 37 32.40 -36.36 -80.57
CA GLY A 37 32.07 -37.42 -79.64
C GLY A 37 30.68 -37.39 -78.89
N LEU A 38 29.61 -37.24 -79.67
CA LEU A 38 28.29 -37.64 -79.02
C LEU A 38 27.46 -38.40 -80.08
N ARG A 39 27.25 -39.70 -79.82
CA ARG A 39 26.38 -40.56 -80.63
C ARG A 39 24.91 -40.16 -80.40
N VAL A 40 24.22 -39.89 -81.50
CA VAL A 40 22.78 -39.62 -81.53
C VAL A 40 22.06 -40.98 -81.22
N THR A 41 21.24 -41.00 -80.24
CA THR A 41 20.31 -42.09 -79.98
C THR A 41 18.97 -41.84 -80.70
N PRO A 42 18.24 -42.89 -81.11
CA PRO A 42 17.03 -42.81 -81.98
C PRO A 42 15.85 -42.13 -81.21
N ALA A 43 15.04 -41.41 -82.01
CA ALA A 43 13.91 -40.57 -81.52
C ALA A 43 12.89 -41.21 -80.57
N GLY A 44 12.78 -42.54 -80.54
CA GLY A 44 11.82 -43.29 -79.67
C GLY A 44 12.11 -43.32 -78.17
N LYS A 45 13.25 -42.83 -77.71
CA LYS A 45 13.61 -42.78 -76.28
C LYS A 45 13.28 -41.48 -75.60
N TRP A 46 13.04 -40.43 -76.34
CA TRP A 46 12.74 -39.10 -75.79
C TRP A 46 11.30 -38.98 -75.30
N GLU A 47 10.34 -39.60 -75.97
CA GLU A 47 8.93 -39.63 -75.55
C GLU A 47 8.79 -40.37 -74.23
N ALA A 48 9.54 -41.47 -74.01
CA ALA A 48 9.49 -42.21 -72.77
C ALA A 48 10.17 -41.48 -71.60
N ILE A 49 11.18 -40.61 -71.90
CA ILE A 49 11.82 -39.78 -70.87
C ILE A 49 10.90 -38.60 -70.49
N VAL A 50 10.23 -37.99 -71.47
CA VAL A 50 9.30 -36.88 -71.22
C VAL A 50 8.05 -37.37 -70.47
N GLU A 51 7.54 -38.56 -70.81
CA GLU A 51 6.41 -39.16 -70.06
C GLU A 51 6.79 -39.61 -68.65
N ARG A 52 8.01 -40.07 -68.43
CA ARG A 52 8.50 -40.36 -67.08
C ARG A 52 8.72 -39.08 -66.25
N LEU A 53 9.21 -38.03 -66.86
CA LEU A 53 9.34 -36.71 -66.21
C LEU A 53 7.96 -36.14 -65.84
N TYR A 54 7.00 -36.24 -66.74
CA TYR A 54 5.59 -35.80 -66.47
C TYR A 54 4.95 -36.60 -65.35
N ARG A 55 5.17 -37.94 -65.35
CA ARG A 55 4.67 -38.79 -64.23
C ARG A 55 5.40 -38.49 -62.94
N LEU A 56 6.70 -38.20 -62.94
CA LEU A 56 7.47 -37.79 -61.80
C LEU A 56 7.04 -36.41 -61.25
N CYS A 57 6.83 -35.43 -62.17
CA CYS A 57 6.31 -34.14 -61.78
C CYS A 57 4.86 -34.19 -61.25
N ALA A 58 4.01 -35.03 -61.83
CA ALA A 58 2.65 -35.27 -61.33
C ALA A 58 2.63 -36.00 -59.97
N GLN A 59 3.58 -36.94 -59.76
CA GLN A 59 3.72 -37.59 -58.43
C GLN A 59 4.29 -36.63 -57.40
N ILE A 60 5.23 -35.78 -57.73
CA ILE A 60 5.78 -34.71 -56.88
C ILE A 60 4.70 -33.69 -56.55
N SER A 61 3.85 -33.28 -57.52
CA SER A 61 2.72 -32.39 -57.30
C SER A 61 1.65 -33.06 -56.42
N LEU A 62 1.37 -34.37 -56.56
CA LEU A 62 0.43 -35.12 -55.72
C LEU A 62 0.98 -35.30 -54.29
N LEU A 63 2.31 -35.54 -54.15
CA LEU A 63 2.96 -35.59 -52.84
C LEU A 63 3.02 -34.21 -52.16
N ALA A 64 3.22 -33.14 -52.96
CA ALA A 64 3.16 -31.79 -52.43
C ALA A 64 1.73 -31.37 -51.94
N HIS A 65 0.68 -31.97 -52.54
CA HIS A 65 -0.71 -31.79 -52.09
C HIS A 65 -1.06 -32.69 -50.92
N LEU A 66 -0.36 -33.81 -50.70
CA LEU A 66 -0.56 -34.71 -49.54
C LEU A 66 0.28 -34.32 -48.33
N VAL A 67 1.25 -33.39 -48.43
CA VAL A 67 2.04 -32.82 -47.35
C VAL A 67 1.55 -31.40 -47.01
N TRP A 68 0.45 -30.93 -47.58
CA TRP A 68 -0.29 -29.79 -47.02
C TRP A 68 -1.03 -30.29 -45.74
N ILE A 69 -0.28 -30.54 -44.67
CA ILE A 69 -0.81 -30.43 -43.33
C ILE A 69 -1.43 -29.03 -43.32
N PRO A 70 -2.72 -28.86 -43.05
CA PRO A 70 -3.23 -27.51 -42.83
C PRO A 70 -2.34 -26.93 -41.73
N ALA A 71 -1.50 -25.97 -42.06
CA ALA A 71 -1.06 -25.00 -41.09
C ALA A 71 -2.38 -24.59 -40.43
N TYR A 72 -2.62 -25.01 -39.21
CA TYR A 72 -3.72 -24.50 -38.41
C TYR A 72 -3.62 -22.99 -38.62
N ALA A 73 -4.53 -22.45 -39.39
CA ALA A 73 -4.71 -21.03 -39.44
C ALA A 73 -5.00 -20.64 -37.99
N GLN A 74 -3.95 -20.15 -37.31
CA GLN A 74 -4.06 -19.64 -35.98
C GLN A 74 -5.20 -18.65 -36.06
N SER A 75 -6.33 -18.95 -35.42
CA SER A 75 -7.53 -18.11 -35.51
C SER A 75 -7.10 -16.72 -35.15
N ALA A 76 -7.36 -15.75 -36.02
CA ALA A 76 -6.89 -14.38 -35.82
C ALA A 76 -7.27 -13.93 -34.41
N VAL A 77 -6.29 -13.55 -33.59
CA VAL A 77 -6.51 -13.11 -32.22
C VAL A 77 -7.50 -11.94 -32.25
N THR A 78 -8.64 -12.09 -31.56
CA THR A 78 -9.69 -11.07 -31.53
C THR A 78 -9.15 -9.73 -31.03
N SER A 79 -9.34 -8.66 -31.82
CA SER A 79 -8.90 -7.32 -31.41
C SER A 79 -9.84 -6.71 -30.33
N PRO A 80 -9.35 -5.72 -29.54
CA PRO A 80 -10.22 -4.97 -28.64
C PRO A 80 -11.44 -4.38 -29.35
N LYS A 81 -11.26 -3.82 -30.57
CA LYS A 81 -12.36 -3.27 -31.37
C LYS A 81 -13.43 -4.31 -31.70
N ASP A 82 -13.01 -5.53 -32.06
CA ASP A 82 -13.93 -6.61 -32.37
C ASP A 82 -14.64 -7.16 -31.12
N GLN A 83 -14.01 -7.02 -29.95
CA GLN A 83 -14.59 -7.46 -28.68
C GLN A 83 -15.53 -6.43 -28.06
N PHE A 84 -15.11 -5.15 -27.99
CA PHE A 84 -15.80 -4.09 -27.25
C PHE A 84 -16.60 -3.15 -28.14
N GLY A 85 -16.39 -3.17 -29.48
CA GLY A 85 -16.95 -2.22 -30.42
C GLY A 85 -16.16 -0.91 -30.53
N PHE A 86 -15.09 -0.74 -29.74
CA PHE A 86 -14.20 0.43 -29.76
C PHE A 86 -12.74 0.00 -29.53
N ASN A 87 -11.77 0.84 -29.92
CA ASN A 87 -10.37 0.60 -29.59
C ASN A 87 -10.09 1.06 -28.15
N ILE A 88 -9.18 0.38 -27.44
CA ILE A 88 -8.72 0.87 -26.14
C ILE A 88 -8.05 2.24 -26.36
N GLY A 89 -8.51 3.23 -25.62
CA GLY A 89 -8.06 4.62 -25.76
C GLY A 89 -8.90 5.48 -26.69
N ASP A 90 -9.96 4.96 -27.31
CA ASP A 90 -10.95 5.81 -27.99
C ASP A 90 -11.59 6.75 -26.95
N ASP A 91 -11.71 8.03 -27.30
CA ASP A 91 -12.29 9.04 -26.42
C ASP A 91 -13.69 8.65 -25.98
N TYR A 92 -14.01 8.96 -24.72
CA TYR A 92 -15.29 8.69 -24.09
C TYR A 92 -15.65 7.20 -23.94
N GLN A 93 -14.72 6.26 -24.09
CA GLN A 93 -14.96 4.82 -24.00
C GLN A 93 -14.15 4.18 -22.88
N LEU A 94 -14.80 3.35 -22.06
CA LEU A 94 -14.18 2.55 -21.03
C LEU A 94 -14.75 1.13 -21.03
N ALA A 95 -13.87 0.12 -20.93
CA ALA A 95 -14.27 -1.24 -20.62
C ALA A 95 -14.31 -1.43 -19.08
N ASN A 96 -15.26 -2.21 -18.59
CA ASN A 96 -15.33 -2.59 -17.18
C ASN A 96 -14.55 -3.89 -16.89
N TYR A 97 -14.46 -4.27 -15.61
CA TYR A 97 -13.70 -5.45 -15.22
C TYR A 97 -14.31 -6.77 -15.73
N THR A 98 -15.63 -6.88 -15.74
CA THR A 98 -16.33 -8.05 -16.31
C THR A 98 -15.96 -8.26 -17.77
N GLN A 99 -15.97 -7.19 -18.56
CA GLN A 99 -15.59 -7.21 -19.98
C GLN A 99 -14.09 -7.54 -20.16
N LEU A 100 -13.21 -7.02 -19.31
CA LEU A 100 -11.77 -7.34 -19.31
C LEU A 100 -11.57 -8.84 -19.13
N VAL A 101 -12.17 -9.44 -18.09
CA VAL A 101 -12.01 -10.87 -17.78
C VAL A 101 -12.57 -11.75 -18.90
N GLU A 102 -13.73 -11.43 -19.46
CA GLU A 102 -14.31 -12.13 -20.61
C GLU A 102 -13.38 -12.08 -21.81
N TYR A 103 -12.81 -10.92 -22.10
CA TYR A 103 -11.85 -10.76 -23.17
C TYR A 103 -10.58 -11.58 -22.96
N TRP A 104 -9.99 -11.53 -21.76
CA TRP A 104 -8.80 -12.33 -21.46
C TRP A 104 -9.08 -13.82 -21.53
N LYS A 105 -10.24 -14.30 -21.09
CA LYS A 105 -10.67 -15.69 -21.28
C LYS A 105 -10.70 -16.07 -22.77
N LYS A 106 -11.20 -15.19 -23.62
CA LYS A 106 -11.24 -15.39 -25.07
C LYS A 106 -9.82 -15.43 -25.66
N LEU A 107 -8.94 -14.51 -25.27
CA LEU A 107 -7.54 -14.52 -25.69
C LEU A 107 -6.81 -15.80 -25.28
N ALA A 108 -7.08 -16.32 -24.09
CA ALA A 108 -6.49 -17.56 -23.59
C ALA A 108 -6.93 -18.81 -24.35
N LEU A 109 -8.09 -18.76 -25.02
CA LEU A 109 -8.53 -19.82 -25.95
C LEU A 109 -7.91 -19.67 -27.34
N GLN A 110 -7.44 -18.48 -27.71
CA GLN A 110 -6.93 -18.14 -29.03
C GLN A 110 -5.40 -18.14 -29.13
N SER A 111 -4.70 -18.12 -27.99
CA SER A 111 -3.23 -18.04 -27.95
C SER A 111 -2.65 -18.96 -26.89
N ASP A 112 -1.55 -19.59 -27.25
CA ASP A 112 -0.76 -20.44 -26.35
C ASP A 112 0.27 -19.64 -25.51
N ARG A 113 0.31 -18.31 -25.64
CA ARG A 113 1.21 -17.40 -24.92
C ARG A 113 0.65 -16.94 -23.56
N ILE A 114 -0.63 -17.19 -23.28
CA ILE A 114 -1.32 -16.68 -22.10
C ILE A 114 -1.99 -17.83 -21.30
N THR A 115 -1.92 -17.69 -19.99
CA THR A 115 -2.69 -18.50 -19.02
C THR A 115 -3.32 -17.56 -18.00
N LEU A 116 -4.53 -17.84 -17.54
CA LEU A 116 -5.20 -17.08 -16.51
C LEU A 116 -5.16 -17.83 -15.17
N GLU A 117 -4.85 -17.12 -14.11
CA GLU A 117 -4.84 -17.62 -12.74
C GLU A 117 -5.75 -16.74 -11.87
N GLU A 118 -6.58 -17.37 -11.05
CA GLU A 118 -7.33 -16.66 -10.01
C GLU A 118 -6.43 -16.51 -8.79
N ILE A 119 -6.14 -15.25 -8.41
CA ILE A 119 -5.24 -14.92 -7.31
C ILE A 119 -5.96 -14.56 -6.02
N GLY A 120 -7.29 -14.58 -5.97
CA GLY A 120 -8.08 -14.30 -4.79
C GLY A 120 -9.44 -13.73 -5.11
N THR A 121 -10.10 -13.21 -4.06
CA THR A 121 -11.40 -12.53 -4.17
C THR A 121 -11.32 -11.17 -3.53
N THR A 122 -12.07 -10.21 -4.07
CA THR A 122 -12.16 -8.85 -3.53
C THR A 122 -13.05 -8.78 -2.29
N ALA A 123 -13.03 -7.62 -1.62
CA ALA A 123 -13.91 -7.33 -0.49
C ALA A 123 -15.41 -7.37 -0.83
N GLU A 124 -15.79 -7.26 -2.11
CA GLU A 124 -17.17 -7.42 -2.61
C GLU A 124 -17.43 -8.84 -3.17
N GLY A 125 -16.45 -9.77 -3.07
CA GLY A 125 -16.60 -11.16 -3.49
C GLY A 125 -16.32 -11.43 -4.97
N ARG A 126 -15.72 -10.49 -5.72
CA ARG A 126 -15.35 -10.64 -7.11
C ARG A 126 -14.02 -11.37 -7.26
N ALA A 127 -13.92 -12.33 -8.19
CA ALA A 127 -12.66 -13.02 -8.48
C ALA A 127 -11.61 -12.06 -9.04
N MET A 128 -10.39 -12.13 -8.52
CA MET A 128 -9.22 -11.41 -9.02
C MET A 128 -8.45 -12.30 -9.99
N VAL A 129 -8.40 -11.91 -11.26
CA VAL A 129 -7.78 -12.68 -12.34
C VAL A 129 -6.46 -12.04 -12.75
N MET A 130 -5.41 -12.84 -12.80
CA MET A 130 -4.08 -12.50 -13.29
C MET A 130 -3.81 -13.23 -14.62
N ALA A 131 -3.33 -12.50 -15.62
CA ALA A 131 -2.80 -13.07 -16.85
C ALA A 131 -1.31 -13.35 -16.71
N VAL A 132 -0.89 -14.57 -16.96
CA VAL A 132 0.52 -15.01 -17.05
C VAL A 132 0.88 -15.16 -18.51
N ILE A 133 1.78 -14.33 -19.01
CA ILE A 133 2.12 -14.23 -20.42
C ILE A 133 3.60 -14.53 -20.61
N THR A 134 3.91 -15.46 -21.51
CA THR A 134 5.28 -15.87 -21.85
C THR A 134 5.25 -16.73 -23.12
N SER A 135 6.42 -17.21 -23.59
CA SER A 135 6.44 -18.15 -24.73
C SER A 135 5.79 -19.51 -24.40
N PRO A 136 5.28 -20.24 -25.39
CA PRO A 136 4.70 -21.57 -25.19
C PRO A 136 5.66 -22.54 -24.49
N GLU A 137 6.96 -22.48 -24.80
CA GLU A 137 7.99 -23.32 -24.18
C GLU A 137 8.17 -22.97 -22.68
N ASN A 138 8.13 -21.69 -22.32
CA ASN A 138 8.18 -21.27 -20.93
C ASN A 138 6.92 -21.66 -20.18
N ARG A 139 5.74 -21.51 -20.81
CA ARG A 139 4.44 -21.87 -20.24
C ARG A 139 4.41 -23.32 -19.80
N ALA A 140 4.99 -24.24 -20.56
CA ALA A 140 5.10 -25.64 -20.19
C ALA A 140 5.99 -25.89 -18.94
N ARG A 141 6.77 -24.89 -18.50
CA ARG A 141 7.76 -24.99 -17.43
C ARG A 141 7.52 -23.98 -16.29
N LEU A 142 6.36 -23.34 -16.21
CA LEU A 142 6.07 -22.30 -15.20
C LEU A 142 6.38 -22.73 -13.77
N ALA A 143 5.99 -23.96 -13.40
CA ALA A 143 6.28 -24.49 -12.06
C ALA A 143 7.80 -24.59 -11.77
N ARG A 144 8.63 -24.83 -12.78
CA ARG A 144 10.09 -24.82 -12.65
C ARG A 144 10.60 -23.39 -12.41
N TYR A 145 10.10 -22.41 -13.17
CA TYR A 145 10.54 -21.02 -13.03
C TYR A 145 10.09 -20.38 -11.71
N ARG A 146 8.88 -20.69 -11.22
CA ARG A 146 8.46 -20.31 -9.85
C ARG A 146 9.43 -20.81 -8.79
N ARG A 147 9.84 -22.09 -8.86
CA ARG A 147 10.82 -22.65 -7.93
C ARG A 147 12.17 -21.96 -8.02
N ILE A 148 12.64 -21.62 -9.22
CA ILE A 148 13.88 -20.87 -9.42
C ILE A 148 13.77 -19.49 -8.78
N ALA A 149 12.70 -18.73 -9.08
CA ALA A 149 12.47 -17.39 -8.53
C ALA A 149 12.46 -17.42 -7.00
N GLY A 150 11.73 -18.36 -6.38
CA GLY A 150 11.69 -18.52 -4.93
C GLY A 150 13.05 -18.88 -4.31
N LYS A 151 13.79 -19.81 -4.92
CA LYS A 151 15.13 -20.17 -4.45
C LYS A 151 16.08 -18.98 -4.46
N LEU A 152 16.06 -18.18 -5.54
CA LEU A 152 16.91 -17.01 -5.68
C LEU A 152 16.48 -15.88 -4.71
N ALA A 153 15.19 -15.59 -4.60
CA ALA A 153 14.69 -14.53 -3.74
C ALA A 153 14.92 -14.78 -2.25
N LEU A 154 14.71 -16.04 -1.80
CA LEU A 154 14.89 -16.39 -0.40
C LEU A 154 16.36 -16.64 -0.02
N ALA A 155 17.23 -17.01 -0.96
CA ALA A 155 18.69 -17.14 -0.80
C ALA A 155 19.18 -18.01 0.38
N GLU A 156 18.32 -18.85 0.96
CA GLU A 156 18.61 -19.58 2.22
C GLU A 156 19.52 -20.81 2.01
N VAL A 157 19.22 -21.62 0.99
CA VAL A 157 19.86 -22.93 0.77
C VAL A 157 20.66 -22.99 -0.54
N VAL A 158 20.96 -21.86 -1.13
CA VAL A 158 21.63 -21.74 -2.44
C VAL A 158 22.95 -21.04 -2.25
N ASN A 159 24.05 -21.63 -2.76
CA ASN A 159 25.34 -20.97 -2.84
C ASN A 159 25.46 -20.12 -4.11
N GLU A 160 26.52 -19.31 -4.23
CA GLU A 160 26.69 -18.39 -5.35
C GLU A 160 26.80 -19.12 -6.70
N THR A 161 27.47 -20.25 -6.77
CA THR A 161 27.62 -21.03 -8.01
C THR A 161 26.28 -21.56 -8.49
N GLU A 162 25.50 -22.19 -7.60
CA GLU A 162 24.14 -22.65 -7.91
C GLU A 162 23.22 -21.48 -8.26
N ALA A 163 23.33 -20.34 -7.58
CA ALA A 163 22.54 -19.16 -7.88
C ALA A 163 22.81 -18.65 -9.29
N ARG A 164 24.07 -18.61 -9.75
CA ARG A 164 24.42 -18.23 -11.12
C ARG A 164 23.84 -19.21 -12.15
N GLU A 165 23.87 -20.51 -11.89
CA GLU A 165 23.27 -21.52 -12.76
C GLU A 165 21.75 -21.35 -12.85
N LEU A 166 21.09 -21.14 -11.71
CA LEU A 166 19.64 -20.89 -11.65
C LEU A 166 19.25 -19.56 -12.35
N ALA A 167 20.08 -18.52 -12.24
CA ALA A 167 19.85 -17.25 -12.93
C ALA A 167 19.95 -17.40 -14.45
N ARG A 168 20.91 -18.20 -14.96
CA ARG A 168 21.02 -18.51 -16.40
C ARG A 168 19.81 -19.29 -16.91
N GLU A 169 19.33 -20.28 -16.15
CA GLU A 169 18.16 -21.10 -16.50
C GLU A 169 16.85 -20.32 -16.38
N GLY A 170 16.73 -19.47 -15.36
CA GLY A 170 15.53 -18.76 -14.97
C GLY A 170 14.97 -17.79 -16.02
N ARG A 171 13.80 -17.27 -15.75
CA ARG A 171 13.15 -16.20 -16.51
C ARG A 171 12.90 -15.03 -15.58
N ALA A 172 13.14 -13.81 -16.06
CA ALA A 172 12.78 -12.62 -15.28
C ALA A 172 11.26 -12.56 -15.08
N VAL A 173 10.82 -12.38 -13.87
CA VAL A 173 9.39 -12.21 -13.54
C VAL A 173 9.12 -10.72 -13.45
N VAL A 174 8.18 -10.22 -14.23
CA VAL A 174 7.76 -8.83 -14.27
C VAL A 174 6.28 -8.75 -13.97
N TRP A 175 5.91 -7.97 -12.96
CA TRP A 175 4.52 -7.62 -12.68
C TRP A 175 4.21 -6.25 -13.27
N ILE A 176 3.11 -6.15 -14.02
CA ILE A 176 2.56 -4.89 -14.50
C ILE A 176 1.08 -4.85 -14.13
N ASP A 177 0.68 -3.85 -13.36
CA ASP A 177 -0.71 -3.70 -12.97
C ASP A 177 -1.32 -2.36 -13.35
N GLY A 178 -2.63 -2.28 -13.21
CA GLY A 178 -3.38 -1.05 -13.38
C GLY A 178 -4.70 -1.09 -12.63
N GLY A 179 -5.32 0.07 -12.50
CA GLY A 179 -6.63 0.19 -11.87
C GLY A 179 -6.63 0.04 -10.34
N LEU A 180 -5.48 0.13 -9.68
CA LEU A 180 -5.39 0.16 -8.21
C LEU A 180 -6.24 1.32 -7.68
N HIS A 181 -5.98 2.55 -8.12
CA HIS A 181 -6.90 3.67 -7.94
C HIS A 181 -7.88 3.69 -9.12
N ALA A 182 -9.08 3.21 -8.90
CA ALA A 182 -10.00 2.94 -10.01
C ALA A 182 -10.47 4.19 -10.78
N THR A 183 -10.44 5.39 -10.16
CA THR A 183 -10.70 6.67 -10.83
C THR A 183 -9.58 7.09 -11.78
N GLU A 184 -8.40 6.46 -11.66
CA GLU A 184 -7.27 6.58 -12.55
C GLU A 184 -7.40 5.54 -13.68
N VAL A 185 -8.43 5.75 -14.51
CA VAL A 185 -8.94 4.74 -15.44
C VAL A 185 -7.94 4.23 -16.47
N LEU A 186 -6.94 5.05 -16.82
CA LEU A 186 -5.89 4.70 -17.78
C LEU A 186 -5.19 3.39 -17.42
N GLY A 187 -4.82 3.21 -16.14
CA GLY A 187 -4.10 2.03 -15.68
C GLY A 187 -4.83 0.73 -16.02
N ALA A 188 -6.14 0.68 -15.78
CA ALA A 188 -6.97 -0.49 -16.08
C ALA A 188 -7.21 -0.69 -17.58
N GLN A 189 -7.30 0.39 -18.36
CA GLN A 189 -7.53 0.28 -19.81
C GLN A 189 -6.26 -0.14 -20.54
N GLN A 190 -5.09 0.42 -20.20
CA GLN A 190 -3.83 0.11 -20.88
C GLN A 190 -3.39 -1.36 -20.72
N ILE A 191 -3.73 -2.05 -19.60
CA ILE A 191 -3.40 -3.48 -19.46
C ILE A 191 -4.21 -4.35 -20.43
N ILE A 192 -5.39 -3.93 -20.86
CA ILE A 192 -6.15 -4.64 -21.90
C ILE A 192 -5.38 -4.60 -23.23
N GLU A 193 -4.90 -3.42 -23.61
CA GLU A 193 -4.09 -3.22 -24.81
C GLU A 193 -2.76 -3.97 -24.72
N LEU A 194 -2.06 -3.90 -23.58
CA LEU A 194 -0.80 -4.61 -23.37
C LEU A 194 -0.97 -6.12 -23.57
N VAL A 195 -1.95 -6.74 -22.92
CA VAL A 195 -2.19 -8.19 -23.04
C VAL A 195 -2.49 -8.56 -24.48
N TYR A 196 -3.36 -7.80 -25.18
CA TYR A 196 -3.63 -8.05 -26.58
C TYR A 196 -2.37 -7.99 -27.46
N GLN A 197 -1.54 -6.97 -27.28
CA GLN A 197 -0.29 -6.82 -28.05
C GLN A 197 0.66 -8.00 -27.79
N MET A 198 0.88 -8.38 -26.52
CA MET A 198 1.80 -9.45 -26.17
C MET A 198 1.38 -10.83 -26.71
N VAL A 199 0.08 -11.08 -26.81
CA VAL A 199 -0.42 -12.37 -27.36
C VAL A 199 -0.51 -12.39 -28.89
N ARG A 200 -0.61 -11.20 -29.54
CA ARG A 200 -0.81 -11.09 -30.98
C ARG A 200 0.48 -10.81 -31.77
N MET A 201 1.35 -9.92 -31.26
CA MET A 201 2.51 -9.44 -32.02
C MET A 201 3.57 -10.53 -32.16
N ASP A 202 4.23 -10.54 -33.33
CA ASP A 202 5.22 -11.57 -33.70
C ASP A 202 6.55 -10.96 -34.18
N ASP A 203 6.78 -9.69 -33.82
CA ASP A 203 8.04 -9.00 -34.10
C ASP A 203 9.20 -9.51 -33.21
N PRO A 204 10.45 -9.28 -33.65
CA PRO A 204 11.62 -9.80 -32.94
C PRO A 204 11.75 -9.34 -31.47
N GLU A 205 11.25 -8.14 -31.14
CA GLU A 205 11.28 -7.62 -29.77
C GLU A 205 10.31 -8.40 -28.89
N THR A 206 9.06 -8.57 -29.33
CA THR A 206 8.04 -9.34 -28.62
C THR A 206 8.46 -10.80 -28.43
N GLN A 207 9.02 -11.43 -29.46
CA GLN A 207 9.52 -12.82 -29.38
C GLN A 207 10.64 -12.96 -28.34
N ARG A 208 11.59 -12.00 -28.29
CA ARG A 208 12.67 -11.99 -27.30
C ARG A 208 12.09 -11.81 -25.88
N GLU A 209 11.20 -10.85 -25.69
CA GLU A 209 10.57 -10.60 -24.38
C GLU A 209 9.81 -11.82 -23.89
N LEU A 210 8.98 -12.46 -24.72
CA LEU A 210 8.25 -13.69 -24.36
C LEU A 210 9.18 -14.84 -24.02
N ARG A 211 10.34 -14.96 -24.68
CA ARG A 211 11.32 -16.01 -24.40
C ARG A 211 12.02 -15.80 -23.05
N ASP A 212 12.34 -14.54 -22.69
CA ASP A 212 13.21 -14.22 -21.56
C ASP A 212 12.45 -13.79 -20.30
N VAL A 213 11.15 -13.45 -20.42
CA VAL A 213 10.33 -12.89 -19.36
C VAL A 213 9.07 -13.74 -19.13
N ILE A 214 8.66 -13.83 -17.88
CA ILE A 214 7.29 -14.20 -17.46
C ILE A 214 6.61 -12.91 -17.00
N LEU A 215 5.66 -12.46 -17.80
CA LEU A 215 4.90 -11.24 -17.54
C LEU A 215 3.60 -11.59 -16.79
N LEU A 216 3.42 -11.01 -15.63
CA LEU A 216 2.22 -11.09 -14.79
C LEU A 216 1.45 -9.79 -14.93
N VAL A 217 0.18 -9.87 -15.34
CA VAL A 217 -0.67 -8.69 -15.52
C VAL A 217 -1.96 -8.84 -14.73
N ALA A 218 -2.32 -7.84 -13.92
CA ALA A 218 -3.56 -7.86 -13.16
C ALA A 218 -4.20 -6.46 -13.05
N CYS A 219 -5.54 -6.44 -12.88
CA CYS A 219 -6.23 -5.28 -12.34
C CYS A 219 -6.26 -5.41 -10.81
N SER A 220 -5.59 -4.50 -10.11
CA SER A 220 -5.41 -4.58 -8.66
C SER A 220 -6.65 -4.19 -7.85
N ASN A 221 -7.67 -3.57 -8.47
CA ASN A 221 -8.95 -3.24 -7.84
C ASN A 221 -10.13 -3.52 -8.79
N PRO A 222 -10.54 -4.80 -8.92
CA PRO A 222 -11.65 -5.20 -9.78
C PRO A 222 -12.97 -4.51 -9.49
N ASP A 223 -13.33 -4.36 -8.21
CA ASP A 223 -14.59 -3.73 -7.80
C ASP A 223 -14.63 -2.26 -8.19
N GLY A 224 -13.50 -1.57 -8.02
CA GLY A 224 -13.38 -0.19 -8.42
C GLY A 224 -13.45 0.01 -9.93
N MET A 225 -12.75 -0.82 -10.71
CA MET A 225 -12.82 -0.76 -12.19
C MET A 225 -14.26 -0.98 -12.68
N GLU A 226 -14.97 -1.95 -12.12
CA GLU A 226 -16.37 -2.21 -12.44
C GLU A 226 -17.25 -0.99 -12.12
N LEU A 227 -17.13 -0.47 -10.89
CA LEU A 227 -17.91 0.70 -10.44
C LEU A 227 -17.66 1.93 -11.31
N VAL A 228 -16.40 2.32 -11.49
CA VAL A 228 -16.04 3.59 -12.15
C VAL A 228 -16.35 3.55 -13.63
N SER A 229 -16.02 2.45 -14.32
CA SER A 229 -16.31 2.31 -15.75
C SER A 229 -17.82 2.31 -16.02
N ASN A 230 -18.61 1.57 -15.24
CA ASN A 230 -20.07 1.55 -15.39
C ASN A 230 -20.68 2.92 -15.08
N TRP A 231 -20.15 3.61 -14.04
CA TRP A 231 -20.59 4.97 -13.70
C TRP A 231 -20.34 5.97 -14.83
N TYR A 232 -19.17 5.92 -15.44
CA TYR A 232 -18.81 6.76 -16.56
C TYR A 232 -19.69 6.47 -17.78
N MET A 233 -19.81 5.20 -18.17
CA MET A 233 -20.50 4.77 -19.38
C MET A 233 -22.03 4.92 -19.32
N ARG A 234 -22.62 5.07 -18.12
CA ARG A 234 -24.09 5.21 -17.97
C ARG A 234 -24.68 6.48 -18.60
N THR A 235 -23.83 7.51 -18.79
CA THR A 235 -24.29 8.82 -19.23
C THR A 235 -24.31 8.91 -20.76
N SER A 236 -25.43 9.37 -21.30
CA SER A 236 -25.61 9.74 -22.72
C SER A 236 -26.04 11.20 -22.76
N PRO A 237 -25.46 12.07 -23.62
CA PRO A 237 -24.43 11.78 -24.64
C PRO A 237 -22.99 11.66 -24.05
N PRO A 238 -22.03 11.12 -24.85
CA PRO A 238 -20.68 10.83 -24.41
C PRO A 238 -19.92 12.03 -23.80
N GLU A 239 -20.12 13.24 -24.32
CA GLU A 239 -19.45 14.47 -23.89
C GLU A 239 -19.82 14.89 -22.45
N LYS A 240 -20.92 14.34 -21.91
CA LYS A 240 -21.35 14.54 -20.52
C LYS A 240 -20.85 13.45 -19.56
N ARG A 241 -20.15 12.46 -20.07
CA ARG A 241 -19.56 11.40 -19.24
C ARG A 241 -18.50 11.95 -18.28
N SER A 242 -18.53 11.49 -17.04
CA SER A 242 -17.59 11.93 -16.02
C SER A 242 -17.32 10.79 -15.02
N THR A 243 -16.08 10.67 -14.57
CA THR A 243 -15.68 9.80 -13.47
C THR A 243 -15.90 10.45 -12.09
N ALA A 244 -16.34 11.72 -12.06
CA ALA A 244 -16.63 12.43 -10.83
C ALA A 244 -17.96 11.99 -10.21
N ASN A 245 -18.15 12.37 -8.95
CA ASN A 245 -19.40 12.15 -8.20
C ASN A 245 -19.82 10.69 -8.12
N LEU A 246 -18.84 9.78 -7.94
CA LEU A 246 -19.14 8.40 -7.55
C LEU A 246 -19.96 8.39 -6.27
N PRO A 247 -20.92 7.46 -6.09
CA PRO A 247 -21.79 7.47 -4.90
C PRO A 247 -21.05 7.01 -3.63
N ARG A 248 -20.01 6.22 -3.77
CA ARG A 248 -19.22 5.63 -2.68
C ARG A 248 -17.75 5.51 -3.05
N LEU A 249 -16.92 5.15 -2.09
CA LEU A 249 -15.52 4.79 -2.33
C LEU A 249 -15.41 3.67 -3.37
N TYR A 250 -14.43 3.76 -4.25
CA TYR A 250 -14.19 2.75 -5.29
C TYR A 250 -13.52 1.47 -4.77
N HIS A 251 -13.04 1.45 -3.53
CA HIS A 251 -12.75 0.25 -2.77
C HIS A 251 -13.68 0.23 -1.55
N LYS A 252 -14.24 -0.91 -1.21
CA LYS A 252 -15.34 -1.08 -0.23
C LYS A 252 -15.17 -0.27 1.06
N TYR A 253 -13.96 -0.26 1.63
CA TYR A 253 -13.67 0.43 2.90
C TYR A 253 -12.73 1.63 2.72
N ILE A 254 -11.65 1.46 1.95
CA ILE A 254 -10.45 2.28 2.09
C ILE A 254 -10.17 3.22 0.91
N GLY A 255 -10.95 3.15 -0.18
CA GLY A 255 -10.83 4.06 -1.32
C GLY A 255 -9.39 4.14 -1.85
N HIS A 256 -8.82 5.35 -1.85
CA HIS A 256 -7.46 5.62 -2.33
C HIS A 256 -6.36 4.99 -1.45
N ASP A 257 -6.67 4.67 -0.20
CA ASP A 257 -5.73 4.01 0.71
C ASP A 257 -5.49 2.53 0.39
N ASN A 258 -6.12 1.98 -0.66
CA ASN A 258 -5.75 0.66 -1.15
C ASN A 258 -4.29 0.60 -1.64
N ASN A 259 -3.63 1.74 -1.89
CA ASN A 259 -2.20 1.86 -2.09
C ASN A 259 -1.44 2.32 -0.83
N ARG A 260 -1.95 1.95 0.36
CA ARG A 260 -1.32 2.22 1.67
C ARG A 260 -1.30 0.98 2.59
N ASP A 261 -1.95 -0.11 2.17
CA ASP A 261 -2.19 -1.31 2.97
C ASP A 261 -1.13 -2.42 2.77
N PHE A 262 -0.15 -2.25 1.87
CA PHE A 262 0.71 -3.35 1.42
C PHE A 262 1.63 -3.92 2.50
N TYR A 263 2.05 -3.17 3.51
CA TYR A 263 2.83 -3.70 4.64
C TYR A 263 1.95 -4.28 5.76
N MET A 264 0.71 -3.78 5.93
CA MET A 264 -0.23 -4.28 6.92
C MET A 264 -1.03 -5.47 6.39
N SER A 265 -1.36 -5.48 5.10
CA SER A 265 -2.09 -6.57 4.41
C SER A 265 -3.44 -6.90 5.08
N THR A 266 -4.29 -5.87 5.25
CA THR A 266 -5.59 -6.01 5.93
C THR A 266 -6.73 -6.30 4.96
N GLN A 267 -6.59 -5.88 3.70
CA GLN A 267 -7.63 -6.06 2.69
C GLN A 267 -7.37 -7.31 1.86
N PRO A 268 -8.42 -8.04 1.42
CA PRO A 268 -8.25 -9.28 0.68
C PRO A 268 -7.51 -9.09 -0.66
N GLU A 269 -7.68 -7.94 -1.33
CA GLU A 269 -6.96 -7.59 -2.56
C GLU A 269 -5.46 -7.47 -2.32
N THR A 270 -5.07 -6.76 -1.26
CA THR A 270 -3.67 -6.61 -0.86
C THR A 270 -3.06 -7.95 -0.46
N GLU A 271 -3.81 -8.77 0.29
CA GLU A 271 -3.37 -10.11 0.69
C GLU A 271 -3.14 -11.02 -0.53
N ALA A 272 -4.03 -10.94 -1.53
CA ALA A 272 -3.90 -11.70 -2.78
C ALA A 272 -2.64 -11.31 -3.56
N VAL A 273 -2.37 -10.01 -3.70
CA VAL A 273 -1.17 -9.51 -4.40
C VAL A 273 0.11 -9.85 -3.63
N ASN A 274 0.14 -9.64 -2.30
CA ASN A 274 1.30 -9.97 -1.46
C ASN A 274 1.64 -11.47 -1.52
N ARG A 275 0.64 -12.35 -1.60
CA ARG A 275 0.86 -13.79 -1.78
C ARG A 275 1.56 -14.08 -3.11
N VAL A 276 1.14 -13.44 -4.20
CA VAL A 276 1.84 -13.55 -5.50
C VAL A 276 3.28 -13.07 -5.39
N PHE A 277 3.53 -11.92 -4.74
CA PHE A 277 4.85 -11.31 -4.66
C PHE A 277 5.83 -12.07 -3.75
N TYR A 278 5.39 -12.49 -2.57
CA TYR A 278 6.30 -12.93 -1.51
C TYR A 278 6.24 -14.42 -1.21
N HIS A 279 5.31 -15.16 -1.83
CA HIS A 279 5.17 -16.61 -1.61
C HIS A 279 5.15 -17.43 -2.90
N GLU A 280 4.80 -16.83 -4.05
CA GLU A 280 4.61 -17.60 -5.29
C GLU A 280 5.59 -17.23 -6.40
N TRP A 281 5.71 -15.96 -6.77
CA TRP A 281 6.41 -15.55 -7.98
C TRP A 281 7.69 -14.75 -7.79
N PHE A 282 7.83 -13.96 -6.72
CA PHE A 282 9.02 -13.17 -6.39
C PHE A 282 9.51 -12.31 -7.57
N PRO A 283 8.70 -11.38 -8.10
CA PRO A 283 9.04 -10.62 -9.27
C PRO A 283 10.31 -9.79 -9.08
N GLN A 284 11.14 -9.69 -10.10
CA GLN A 284 12.32 -8.81 -10.07
C GLN A 284 11.94 -7.37 -10.31
N ILE A 285 10.87 -7.11 -11.10
CA ILE A 285 10.35 -5.78 -11.36
C ILE A 285 8.83 -5.78 -11.13
N VAL A 286 8.36 -4.79 -10.36
CA VAL A 286 6.95 -4.50 -10.10
C VAL A 286 6.65 -3.10 -10.62
N TYR A 287 5.74 -3.01 -11.58
CA TYR A 287 5.40 -1.75 -12.23
C TYR A 287 3.92 -1.44 -12.06
N ASN A 288 3.62 -0.36 -11.35
CA ASN A 288 2.29 0.12 -10.99
C ASN A 288 1.92 1.38 -11.79
N HIS A 289 0.80 1.35 -12.50
CA HIS A 289 0.32 2.48 -13.29
C HIS A 289 -0.63 3.37 -12.51
N HIS A 290 -0.33 4.68 -12.50
CA HIS A 290 -1.14 5.75 -11.92
C HIS A 290 -1.48 6.84 -12.94
N GLN A 291 -2.37 7.74 -12.55
CA GLN A 291 -2.92 8.76 -13.44
C GLN A 291 -2.98 10.13 -12.75
N THR A 292 -1.88 10.85 -12.83
CA THR A 292 -1.80 12.31 -12.69
C THR A 292 -0.69 12.80 -13.61
N GLY A 293 -0.63 14.08 -13.88
CA GLY A 293 0.49 14.67 -14.63
C GLY A 293 0.80 16.05 -14.05
N PRO A 294 2.08 16.36 -13.75
CA PRO A 294 2.44 17.73 -13.40
C PRO A 294 2.04 18.69 -14.53
N ALA A 295 1.55 19.89 -14.19
CA ALA A 295 1.05 20.84 -15.17
C ALA A 295 2.11 21.13 -16.27
N GLY A 296 1.69 21.07 -17.55
CA GLY A 296 2.59 21.26 -18.70
C GLY A 296 3.51 20.07 -19.00
N THR A 297 3.20 18.89 -18.46
CA THR A 297 3.79 17.59 -18.80
C THR A 297 2.69 16.57 -19.02
N VAL A 298 3.02 15.37 -19.51
CA VAL A 298 2.01 14.31 -19.75
C VAL A 298 2.28 13.04 -18.98
N LEU A 299 3.52 12.88 -18.47
CA LEU A 299 3.90 11.69 -17.73
C LEU A 299 5.02 12.02 -16.75
N PHE A 300 4.92 11.50 -15.54
CA PHE A 300 6.05 11.33 -14.63
C PHE A 300 6.47 9.85 -14.64
N ALA A 301 7.78 9.61 -14.75
CA ALA A 301 8.40 8.31 -14.53
C ALA A 301 9.61 8.46 -13.60
N PRO A 302 10.06 7.39 -12.91
CA PRO A 302 11.27 7.47 -12.12
C PRO A 302 12.46 7.92 -13.00
N PRO A 303 13.61 8.34 -12.44
CA PRO A 303 14.01 8.24 -11.02
C PRO A 303 13.20 9.15 -10.09
N PHE A 304 13.05 8.67 -8.85
CA PHE A 304 12.37 9.44 -7.80
C PHE A 304 13.31 10.49 -7.19
N ARG A 305 12.74 11.48 -6.48
CA ARG A 305 13.53 12.38 -5.64
C ARG A 305 13.92 11.71 -4.31
N ASP A 306 14.92 12.25 -3.64
CA ASP A 306 15.23 11.91 -2.26
C ASP A 306 14.06 12.29 -1.31
N PRO A 307 13.95 11.63 -0.12
CA PRO A 307 14.82 10.56 0.33
C PRO A 307 14.37 9.18 -0.13
N PHE A 308 15.31 8.21 -0.15
CA PHE A 308 14.98 6.78 -0.10
C PHE A 308 15.25 6.23 1.31
N ASN A 309 14.64 5.09 1.65
CA ASN A 309 14.81 4.49 2.96
C ASN A 309 16.17 3.80 3.08
N TYR A 310 16.79 3.85 4.28
CA TYR A 310 18.15 3.38 4.52
C TYR A 310 18.26 1.87 4.76
N HIS A 311 17.14 1.16 4.85
CA HIS A 311 17.12 -0.28 5.14
C HIS A 311 17.37 -1.15 3.91
N PHE A 312 16.94 -0.74 2.71
CA PHE A 312 17.10 -1.59 1.54
C PHE A 312 18.52 -1.59 0.95
N ASP A 313 18.81 -2.68 0.22
CA ASP A 313 20.09 -2.85 -0.45
C ASP A 313 20.30 -1.78 -1.54
N PRO A 314 21.52 -1.23 -1.70
CA PRO A 314 21.83 -0.23 -2.73
C PRO A 314 21.50 -0.66 -4.17
N LEU A 315 21.41 -1.96 -4.47
CA LEU A 315 20.99 -2.45 -5.78
C LEU A 315 19.52 -2.13 -6.10
N VAL A 316 18.69 -1.84 -5.09
CA VAL A 316 17.29 -1.45 -5.33
C VAL A 316 17.20 -0.07 -6.00
N PRO A 317 17.74 1.04 -5.42
CA PRO A 317 17.68 2.34 -6.10
C PRO A 317 18.44 2.33 -7.42
N MET A 318 19.57 1.61 -7.53
CA MET A 318 20.31 1.50 -8.79
C MET A 318 19.51 0.75 -9.87
N GLY A 319 18.77 -0.28 -9.49
CA GLY A 319 17.85 -0.99 -10.40
C GLY A 319 16.70 -0.11 -10.87
N ILE A 320 16.15 0.73 -9.99
CA ILE A 320 15.13 1.74 -10.35
C ILE A 320 15.70 2.70 -11.39
N ASP A 321 16.89 3.24 -11.16
CA ASP A 321 17.53 4.20 -12.07
C ASP A 321 17.83 3.57 -13.45
N LEU A 322 18.26 2.31 -13.50
CA LEU A 322 18.51 1.57 -14.74
C LEU A 322 17.24 1.47 -15.60
N VAL A 323 16.14 1.02 -15.00
CA VAL A 323 14.85 0.88 -15.72
C VAL A 323 14.32 2.26 -16.12
N ALA A 324 14.40 3.23 -15.24
CA ALA A 324 13.97 4.61 -15.47
C ALA A 324 14.70 5.25 -16.65
N ALA A 325 16.02 5.10 -16.73
CA ALA A 325 16.82 5.61 -17.84
C ALA A 325 16.38 4.98 -19.17
N ALA A 326 16.09 3.69 -19.20
CA ALA A 326 15.58 3.00 -20.37
C ALA A 326 14.19 3.52 -20.79
N MET A 327 13.29 3.78 -19.84
CA MET A 327 11.98 4.36 -20.11
C MET A 327 12.10 5.74 -20.78
N HIS A 328 12.88 6.66 -20.20
CA HIS A 328 13.07 7.99 -20.75
C HIS A 328 13.78 7.97 -22.11
N ASN A 329 14.79 7.11 -22.27
CA ASN A 329 15.46 6.93 -23.55
C ASN A 329 14.48 6.47 -24.64
N ARG A 330 13.59 5.52 -24.32
CA ARG A 330 12.58 5.03 -25.26
C ARG A 330 11.53 6.10 -25.62
N PHE A 331 11.06 6.89 -24.66
CA PHE A 331 10.16 8.01 -24.93
C PHE A 331 10.79 8.99 -25.91
N VAL A 332 12.04 9.40 -25.68
CA VAL A 332 12.75 10.33 -26.57
C VAL A 332 12.97 9.72 -27.96
N ALA A 333 13.39 8.45 -28.03
CA ALA A 333 13.61 7.75 -29.29
C ALA A 333 12.35 7.58 -30.14
N GLU A 334 11.18 7.41 -29.48
CA GLU A 334 9.87 7.34 -30.13
C GLU A 334 9.22 8.72 -30.36
N GLY A 335 9.92 9.83 -30.05
CA GLY A 335 9.39 11.20 -30.19
C GLY A 335 8.29 11.56 -29.20
N LYS A 336 8.16 10.85 -28.10
CA LYS A 336 7.15 11.05 -27.07
C LYS A 336 7.61 12.07 -26.03
N ALA A 337 7.21 13.33 -26.25
CA ALA A 337 7.58 14.49 -25.43
C ALA A 337 6.77 14.59 -24.13
N GLY A 338 7.26 15.37 -23.15
CA GLY A 338 6.52 15.73 -21.94
C GLY A 338 6.66 14.73 -20.80
N ALA A 339 7.59 13.78 -20.87
CA ALA A 339 7.91 12.89 -19.75
C ALA A 339 8.88 13.58 -18.78
N THR A 340 8.52 13.70 -17.50
CA THR A 340 9.33 14.30 -16.42
C THR A 340 9.76 13.26 -15.39
N MET A 341 10.76 13.62 -14.56
CA MET A 341 11.36 12.75 -13.54
C MET A 341 11.85 13.54 -12.32
N ARG A 342 12.35 12.87 -11.29
CA ARG A 342 13.03 13.49 -10.11
C ARG A 342 12.22 14.63 -9.49
N SER A 343 12.77 15.85 -9.53
CA SER A 343 12.18 17.07 -8.98
C SER A 343 10.92 17.55 -9.71
N GLY A 344 10.59 16.98 -10.87
CA GLY A 344 9.36 17.28 -11.59
C GLY A 344 8.06 16.83 -10.89
N ALA A 345 8.17 16.02 -9.83
CA ALA A 345 7.03 15.64 -8.98
C ALA A 345 7.49 15.31 -7.54
N GLY A 346 6.53 15.18 -6.62
CA GLY A 346 6.79 14.98 -5.19
C GLY A 346 7.12 13.55 -4.75
N TYR A 347 7.21 12.59 -5.67
CA TYR A 347 7.35 11.16 -5.34
C TYR A 347 8.75 10.81 -4.85
N SER A 348 8.82 10.15 -3.68
CA SER A 348 10.06 9.61 -3.08
C SER A 348 9.94 8.09 -2.87
N ALA A 349 11.03 7.46 -2.41
CA ALA A 349 11.07 6.02 -2.11
C ALA A 349 11.23 5.76 -0.60
N TRP A 350 10.59 6.58 0.23
CA TRP A 350 10.68 6.48 1.70
C TRP A 350 9.66 5.53 2.31
N PHE A 351 8.35 5.74 2.01
CA PHE A 351 7.22 5.08 2.67
C PHE A 351 7.04 3.61 2.23
N ASN A 352 6.78 2.69 3.18
CA ASN A 352 6.65 1.25 2.91
C ASN A 352 5.24 0.79 2.50
N GLY A 353 4.19 1.61 2.64
CA GLY A 353 2.79 1.12 2.53
C GLY A 353 2.23 1.00 1.11
N GLY A 354 2.92 1.48 0.07
CA GLY A 354 2.45 1.42 -1.31
C GLY A 354 2.87 0.16 -2.04
N LEU A 355 2.12 -0.25 -3.06
CA LEU A 355 2.40 -1.43 -3.88
C LEU A 355 3.83 -1.43 -4.42
N ARG A 356 4.27 -0.31 -5.02
CA ARG A 356 5.63 -0.17 -5.55
C ARG A 356 6.72 -0.05 -4.49
N THR A 357 6.39 0.44 -3.28
CA THR A 357 7.40 0.77 -2.26
C THR A 357 7.66 -0.37 -1.29
N THR A 358 6.64 -1.16 -0.94
CA THR A 358 6.83 -2.33 -0.06
C THR A 358 7.80 -3.36 -0.68
N VAL A 359 7.83 -3.45 -2.01
CA VAL A 359 8.72 -4.39 -2.73
C VAL A 359 10.21 -4.03 -2.61
N TYR A 360 10.56 -2.77 -2.33
CA TYR A 360 11.96 -2.36 -2.07
C TYR A 360 12.53 -3.07 -0.85
N PHE A 361 11.70 -3.22 0.19
CA PHE A 361 12.05 -3.91 1.42
C PHE A 361 12.13 -5.44 1.26
N HIS A 362 11.76 -5.94 0.05
CA HIS A 362 11.80 -7.34 -0.35
C HIS A 362 12.77 -7.60 -1.51
N ASN A 363 13.76 -6.71 -1.70
CA ASN A 363 14.83 -6.83 -2.71
C ASN A 363 14.32 -6.83 -4.16
N MET A 364 13.24 -6.12 -4.45
CA MET A 364 12.63 -6.01 -5.78
C MET A 364 12.66 -4.56 -6.27
N ILE A 365 12.63 -4.37 -7.58
CA ILE A 365 12.58 -3.06 -8.23
C ILE A 365 11.11 -2.64 -8.37
N GLY A 366 10.69 -1.61 -7.64
CA GLY A 366 9.33 -1.06 -7.71
C GLY A 366 9.28 0.22 -8.52
N LEU A 367 8.34 0.34 -9.44
CA LEU A 367 8.18 1.49 -10.32
C LEU A 367 6.74 2.01 -10.27
N LEU A 368 6.57 3.31 -10.49
CA LEU A 368 5.29 3.86 -10.92
C LEU A 368 5.50 4.78 -12.13
N THR A 369 4.44 4.97 -12.89
CA THR A 369 4.25 6.14 -13.73
C THR A 369 2.96 6.84 -13.36
N GLU A 370 2.99 8.16 -13.48
CA GLU A 370 1.84 9.04 -13.33
C GLU A 370 1.58 9.69 -14.66
N THR A 371 0.55 9.24 -15.34
CA THR A 371 0.29 9.66 -16.73
C THR A 371 -1.04 10.42 -16.79
N VAL A 372 -1.09 11.47 -17.59
CA VAL A 372 -2.35 12.10 -17.97
C VAL A 372 -3.24 11.05 -18.63
N GLY A 373 -4.45 10.80 -18.13
CA GLY A 373 -5.21 9.63 -18.55
C GLY A 373 -6.73 9.83 -18.61
N ASN A 374 -7.20 11.05 -18.84
CA ASN A 374 -8.62 11.32 -18.92
C ASN A 374 -9.25 10.64 -20.14
N PRO A 375 -10.34 9.87 -19.99
CA PRO A 375 -11.07 9.30 -21.12
C PRO A 375 -11.87 10.35 -21.91
N THR A 376 -12.03 11.55 -21.36
CA THR A 376 -12.53 12.75 -22.04
C THR A 376 -11.33 13.58 -22.49
N PRO A 377 -11.26 14.04 -23.74
CA PRO A 377 -10.14 14.86 -24.23
C PRO A 377 -9.90 16.10 -23.33
N ILE A 378 -8.65 16.40 -23.09
CA ILE A 378 -8.23 17.56 -22.27
C ILE A 378 -7.22 18.42 -23.03
N GLU A 379 -6.95 19.62 -22.51
CA GLU A 379 -5.87 20.48 -23.01
C GLU A 379 -4.63 20.33 -22.12
N ILE A 380 -3.48 20.10 -22.76
CA ILE A 380 -2.18 20.26 -22.08
C ILE A 380 -1.89 21.75 -22.03
N PRO A 381 -1.80 22.35 -20.80
CA PRO A 381 -1.69 23.77 -20.68
C PRO A 381 -0.32 24.30 -21.07
N PHE A 382 -0.27 25.57 -21.52
CA PHE A 382 1.00 26.28 -21.67
C PHE A 382 1.58 26.66 -20.30
N VAL A 383 2.71 26.05 -19.96
CA VAL A 383 3.51 26.39 -18.76
C VAL A 383 4.88 26.88 -19.23
N PRO A 384 5.15 28.20 -19.21
CA PRO A 384 6.38 28.75 -19.80
C PRO A 384 7.66 28.08 -19.28
N GLY A 385 7.79 27.86 -17.96
CA GLY A 385 8.94 27.22 -17.34
C GLY A 385 9.19 25.77 -17.81
N ASN A 386 8.17 25.09 -18.35
CA ASN A 386 8.26 23.72 -18.85
C ASN A 386 8.52 23.65 -20.37
N GLN A 387 8.84 24.77 -21.02
CA GLN A 387 9.18 24.78 -22.45
C GLN A 387 10.68 24.71 -22.73
N LEU A 388 11.51 24.77 -21.68
CA LEU A 388 12.96 24.62 -21.80
C LEU A 388 13.39 23.20 -21.39
N PRO A 389 14.21 22.52 -22.21
CA PRO A 389 14.83 21.25 -21.83
C PRO A 389 15.67 21.41 -20.55
N ARG A 390 15.53 20.47 -19.64
CA ARG A 390 16.32 20.42 -18.39
C ARG A 390 16.47 18.97 -17.92
N GLY A 391 17.31 18.75 -16.89
CA GLY A 391 17.68 17.40 -16.44
C GLY A 391 16.51 16.54 -15.95
N ASP A 392 15.40 17.13 -15.52
CA ASP A 392 14.19 16.44 -15.11
C ASP A 392 13.03 16.54 -16.14
N LEU A 393 13.24 17.23 -17.26
CA LEU A 393 12.32 17.31 -18.41
C LEU A 393 13.13 17.46 -19.69
N PRO A 394 13.75 16.37 -20.23
CA PRO A 394 14.69 16.48 -21.36
C PRO A 394 14.01 16.84 -22.68
N MET A 395 12.74 16.50 -22.87
CA MET A 395 11.96 16.76 -24.08
C MET A 395 10.62 17.40 -23.71
N PRO A 396 10.54 18.75 -23.61
CA PRO A 396 9.32 19.49 -23.35
C PRO A 396 8.22 19.24 -24.38
N ILE A 397 6.95 19.34 -23.96
CA ILE A 397 5.79 19.19 -24.82
C ILE A 397 5.10 20.56 -25.03
N PRO A 398 4.73 20.92 -26.29
CA PRO A 398 3.96 22.13 -26.53
C PRO A 398 2.52 21.97 -26.07
N PRO A 399 1.80 23.07 -25.76
CA PRO A 399 0.36 23.05 -25.49
C PRO A 399 -0.40 22.40 -26.65
N GLN A 400 -1.29 21.49 -26.35
CA GLN A 400 -2.07 20.78 -27.38
C GLN A 400 -3.29 20.09 -26.77
N LYS A 401 -4.25 19.79 -27.63
CA LYS A 401 -5.33 18.87 -27.27
C LYS A 401 -4.77 17.46 -27.10
N TRP A 402 -5.19 16.79 -26.04
CA TRP A 402 -4.72 15.48 -25.65
C TRP A 402 -5.88 14.49 -25.63
N HIS A 403 -5.71 13.39 -26.34
CA HIS A 403 -6.69 12.33 -26.50
C HIS A 403 -6.30 11.10 -25.66
N PHE A 404 -7.28 10.33 -25.25
CA PHE A 404 -7.07 9.18 -24.37
C PHE A 404 -6.13 8.12 -24.98
N ARG A 405 -6.20 7.93 -26.31
CA ARG A 405 -5.30 7.00 -27.02
C ARG A 405 -3.83 7.37 -26.85
N GLN A 406 -3.47 8.63 -26.82
CA GLN A 406 -2.09 9.07 -26.61
C GLN A 406 -1.58 8.61 -25.25
N SER A 407 -2.42 8.67 -24.20
CA SER A 407 -2.07 8.17 -22.86
C SER A 407 -1.82 6.66 -22.84
N VAL A 408 -2.68 5.89 -23.54
CA VAL A 408 -2.49 4.42 -23.70
C VAL A 408 -1.18 4.12 -24.42
N ASP A 409 -0.87 4.86 -25.51
CA ASP A 409 0.37 4.68 -26.29
C ASP A 409 1.63 5.01 -25.47
N TYR A 410 1.58 6.03 -24.58
CA TYR A 410 2.68 6.32 -23.66
C TYR A 410 2.86 5.20 -22.62
N SER A 411 1.77 4.69 -22.07
CA SER A 411 1.79 3.59 -21.10
C SER A 411 2.37 2.31 -21.72
N VAL A 412 1.96 1.97 -22.95
CA VAL A 412 2.50 0.82 -23.69
C VAL A 412 4.00 0.99 -23.97
N THR A 413 4.46 2.18 -24.36
CA THR A 413 5.90 2.46 -24.51
C THR A 413 6.67 2.23 -23.22
N ALA A 414 6.14 2.69 -22.09
CA ALA A 414 6.73 2.46 -20.78
C ALA A 414 6.80 0.95 -20.45
N ASN A 415 5.73 0.20 -20.69
CA ASN A 415 5.69 -1.25 -20.48
C ASN A 415 6.76 -1.97 -21.33
N ARG A 416 6.88 -1.59 -22.61
CA ARG A 416 7.88 -2.17 -23.54
C ARG A 416 9.30 -1.86 -23.07
N ALA A 417 9.56 -0.66 -22.53
CA ALA A 417 10.87 -0.31 -21.97
C ALA A 417 11.22 -1.19 -20.75
N VAL A 418 10.25 -1.46 -19.88
CA VAL A 418 10.43 -2.35 -18.72
C VAL A 418 10.73 -3.77 -19.18
N LEU A 419 9.96 -4.30 -20.13
CA LEU A 419 10.15 -5.66 -20.66
C LEU A 419 11.46 -5.81 -21.42
N ASP A 420 11.88 -4.80 -22.16
CA ASP A 420 13.18 -4.77 -22.86
C ASP A 420 14.37 -4.86 -21.89
N VAL A 421 14.33 -4.07 -20.79
CA VAL A 421 15.33 -4.16 -19.71
C VAL A 421 15.29 -5.54 -19.06
N ALA A 422 14.10 -6.03 -18.70
CA ALA A 422 13.95 -7.33 -18.06
C ALA A 422 14.48 -8.48 -18.92
N SER A 423 14.28 -8.41 -20.23
CA SER A 423 14.82 -9.38 -21.19
C SER A 423 16.35 -9.28 -21.33
N LYS A 424 16.89 -8.07 -21.55
CA LYS A 424 18.32 -7.84 -21.76
C LYS A 424 19.17 -8.14 -20.53
N TYR A 425 18.68 -7.81 -19.34
CA TYR A 425 19.38 -7.98 -18.07
C TYR A 425 18.80 -9.14 -17.22
N ARG A 426 18.16 -10.11 -17.86
CA ARG A 426 17.47 -11.24 -17.23
C ARG A 426 18.32 -11.97 -16.19
N GLU A 427 19.54 -12.37 -16.56
CA GLU A 427 20.45 -13.11 -15.69
C GLU A 427 20.90 -12.26 -14.51
N GLU A 428 21.26 -10.98 -14.75
CA GLU A 428 21.67 -10.04 -13.70
C GLU A 428 20.54 -9.75 -12.70
N LEU A 429 19.33 -9.54 -13.19
CA LEU A 429 18.16 -9.26 -12.32
C LEU A 429 17.86 -10.46 -11.41
N LEU A 430 17.90 -11.67 -11.97
CA LEU A 430 17.70 -12.91 -11.21
C LEU A 430 18.86 -13.17 -10.23
N PHE A 431 20.09 -12.85 -10.60
CA PHE A 431 21.23 -12.99 -9.68
C PHE A 431 21.27 -11.89 -8.63
N ASN A 432 20.83 -10.66 -8.96
CA ASN A 432 20.85 -9.55 -8.01
C ASN A 432 19.81 -9.73 -6.89
N ILE A 433 18.62 -10.31 -7.14
CA ILE A 433 17.69 -10.61 -6.06
C ILE A 433 18.28 -11.61 -5.06
N TYR A 434 19.03 -12.64 -5.56
CA TYR A 434 19.79 -13.55 -4.71
C TYR A 434 20.89 -12.81 -3.92
N ARG A 435 21.67 -11.95 -4.57
CA ARG A 435 22.77 -11.18 -3.93
C ARG A 435 22.23 -10.31 -2.81
N MET A 436 21.15 -9.57 -3.04
CA MET A 436 20.51 -8.71 -2.03
C MET A 436 19.97 -9.55 -0.85
N GLY A 437 19.31 -10.69 -1.15
CA GLY A 437 18.87 -11.63 -0.13
C GLY A 437 20.03 -12.20 0.69
N ARG A 438 21.13 -12.60 0.03
CA ARG A 438 22.33 -13.11 0.72
C ARG A 438 23.00 -12.04 1.58
N ASN A 439 23.14 -10.81 1.08
CA ASN A 439 23.63 -9.66 1.85
C ASN A 439 22.78 -9.45 3.13
N SER A 440 21.46 -9.54 3.00
CA SER A 440 20.54 -9.40 4.13
C SER A 440 20.73 -10.51 5.18
N ILE A 441 20.83 -11.77 4.74
CA ILE A 441 21.10 -12.92 5.63
C ILE A 441 22.44 -12.75 6.35
N ASP A 442 23.50 -12.39 5.61
CA ASP A 442 24.84 -12.22 6.16
C ASP A 442 24.90 -11.06 7.18
N ARG A 443 24.24 -9.92 6.88
CA ARG A 443 24.11 -8.80 7.82
C ARG A 443 23.31 -9.17 9.06
N GLY A 444 22.26 -9.97 8.94
CA GLY A 444 21.49 -10.49 10.09
C GLY A 444 22.22 -11.55 10.90
N SER A 445 23.28 -12.17 10.35
CA SER A 445 24.06 -13.24 10.99
C SER A 445 25.30 -12.73 11.73
N ARG A 446 25.68 -11.47 11.60
CA ARG A 446 26.85 -10.84 12.22
C ARG A 446 26.55 -9.42 12.66
N ASP A 447 27.46 -8.80 13.42
CA ASP A 447 27.31 -7.40 13.77
C ASP A 447 27.33 -6.52 12.52
N SER A 448 26.34 -5.68 12.40
CA SER A 448 26.15 -4.73 11.31
C SER A 448 25.52 -3.44 11.82
N TRP A 449 25.70 -2.35 11.09
CA TRP A 449 25.16 -1.04 11.43
C TRP A 449 24.49 -0.44 10.20
N THR A 450 23.25 -0.01 10.38
CA THR A 450 22.53 0.85 9.43
C THR A 450 22.65 2.27 9.93
N VAL A 451 23.43 3.10 9.21
CA VAL A 451 23.63 4.50 9.59
C VAL A 451 22.37 5.29 9.33
N MET A 452 21.89 6.00 10.36
CA MET A 452 20.65 6.76 10.36
C MET A 452 20.93 8.27 10.56
N PRO A 453 20.04 9.18 10.12
CA PRO A 453 20.18 10.64 10.27
C PRO A 453 20.49 11.08 11.70
N ARG A 454 19.84 10.51 12.71
CA ARG A 454 20.11 10.81 14.14
C ARG A 454 21.56 10.51 14.55
N MET A 455 22.16 9.46 13.98
CA MET A 455 23.56 9.10 14.28
C MET A 455 24.52 10.14 13.69
N ILE A 456 24.22 10.60 12.47
CA ILE A 456 24.99 11.66 11.81
C ILE A 456 24.83 12.98 12.59
N GLY A 457 23.61 13.32 13.05
CA GLY A 457 23.35 14.47 13.88
C GLY A 457 24.19 14.45 15.17
N ALA A 458 24.19 13.33 15.89
CA ALA A 458 25.00 13.16 17.11
C ALA A 458 26.52 13.34 16.85
N VAL A 459 27.03 12.82 15.74
CA VAL A 459 28.42 13.01 15.31
C VAL A 459 28.72 14.50 15.03
N GLN A 460 27.82 15.17 14.31
CA GLN A 460 27.95 16.60 13.99
C GLN A 460 27.95 17.48 15.26
N GLU A 461 27.03 17.20 16.19
CA GLU A 461 26.97 17.87 17.51
C GLU A 461 28.26 17.69 18.30
N LYS A 462 28.79 16.46 18.32
CA LYS A 462 30.07 16.17 19.01
C LYS A 462 31.24 16.92 18.38
N ILE A 463 31.32 16.96 17.04
CA ILE A 463 32.33 17.76 16.32
C ILE A 463 32.22 19.23 16.66
N ALA A 464 31.02 19.78 16.71
CA ALA A 464 30.79 21.18 17.06
C ALA A 464 31.20 21.48 18.52
N ALA A 465 30.85 20.59 19.46
CA ALA A 465 31.21 20.71 20.86
C ALA A 465 32.73 20.68 21.06
N ASP A 466 33.43 19.72 20.43
CA ASP A 466 34.89 19.59 20.51
C ASP A 466 35.61 20.81 19.89
N ARG A 467 35.10 21.40 18.83
CA ARG A 467 35.60 22.65 18.21
C ARG A 467 35.37 23.85 19.13
N GLY A 468 34.24 23.93 19.81
CA GLY A 468 33.93 25.00 20.78
C GLY A 468 34.82 24.89 22.05
N ALA A 469 35.17 23.69 22.46
CA ALA A 469 36.08 23.46 23.60
C ALA A 469 37.56 23.73 23.26
N SER A 470 37.93 23.65 21.99
CA SER A 470 39.35 23.86 21.53
C SER A 470 39.65 25.32 21.16
N SER A 471 38.79 26.26 21.43
CA SER A 471 39.00 27.69 21.13
C SER A 471 39.99 28.42 22.09
N GLY A 472 40.74 27.66 22.93
CA GLY A 472 41.91 28.10 23.68
C GLY A 472 43.18 27.48 23.10
N ASP A 473 44.12 28.32 22.69
CA ASP A 473 45.55 28.18 22.32
C ASP A 473 46.09 26.99 21.51
N ASP A 474 45.38 25.86 21.34
CA ASP A 474 45.86 24.67 20.61
C ASP A 474 45.31 24.55 19.15
N ALA A 475 44.68 25.59 18.59
CA ALA A 475 44.04 25.57 17.29
C ALA A 475 44.99 25.51 16.07
N ALA A 476 46.32 25.63 16.29
CA ALA A 476 47.31 25.77 15.20
C ALA A 476 47.88 24.48 14.65
N GLU A 477 47.82 23.35 15.36
CA GLU A 477 48.46 22.09 14.93
C GLU A 477 47.53 21.10 14.25
N GLY A 478 46.19 21.16 14.48
CA GLY A 478 45.21 20.22 13.90
C GLY A 478 44.77 20.53 12.47
N GLN A 479 45.15 21.68 11.88
CA GLN A 479 44.59 22.14 10.60
C GLN A 479 45.47 21.92 9.37
N ARG A 480 46.62 21.25 9.48
CA ARG A 480 47.54 21.08 8.33
C ARG A 480 47.10 20.07 7.26
N GLY A 481 45.93 19.44 7.34
CA GLY A 481 45.51 18.41 6.39
C GLY A 481 44.20 18.62 5.62
N SER A 482 43.36 19.59 6.03
CA SER A 482 42.03 19.74 5.40
C SER A 482 41.93 21.06 4.66
N ARG A 483 41.61 21.01 3.34
CA ARG A 483 41.26 22.20 2.58
C ARG A 483 40.04 22.87 3.26
N PRO A 484 40.03 24.21 3.45
CA PRO A 484 38.84 24.94 3.91
C PRO A 484 37.65 24.61 2.99
N GLY A 485 36.58 24.06 3.58
CA GLY A 485 35.37 23.67 2.80
C GLY A 485 35.25 22.19 2.44
N SER A 486 36.18 21.29 2.83
CA SER A 486 36.13 19.87 2.47
C SER A 486 35.05 19.05 3.22
N GLY A 487 34.44 19.58 4.29
CA GLY A 487 33.50 18.84 5.14
C GLY A 487 34.13 17.64 5.88
N ALA A 488 35.45 17.37 5.69
CA ALA A 488 36.12 16.23 6.29
C ALA A 488 36.26 16.39 7.81
N ALA A 489 36.00 15.34 8.54
CA ALA A 489 36.15 15.24 9.98
C ALA A 489 37.19 14.18 10.32
N PRO A 490 37.92 14.31 11.48
CA PRO A 490 38.85 13.29 11.95
C PRO A 490 38.21 11.92 12.09
N LEU A 491 38.96 10.86 11.76
CA LEU A 491 38.47 9.48 11.73
C LEU A 491 37.91 9.00 13.08
N LYS A 492 38.39 9.55 14.20
CA LYS A 492 37.88 9.22 15.54
C LYS A 492 36.34 9.36 15.67
N TYR A 493 35.71 10.27 14.91
CA TYR A 493 34.25 10.44 14.94
C TYR A 493 33.50 9.34 14.16
N TYR A 494 34.18 8.62 13.24
CA TYR A 494 33.59 7.49 12.54
C TYR A 494 33.30 6.32 13.50
N GLU A 495 34.07 6.16 14.56
CA GLU A 495 33.86 5.12 15.58
C GLU A 495 32.52 5.27 16.29
N MET A 496 31.98 6.49 16.42
CA MET A 496 30.66 6.73 16.98
C MET A 496 29.53 6.07 16.16
N LEU A 497 29.71 5.94 14.83
CA LEU A 497 28.77 5.23 13.96
C LEU A 497 28.88 3.70 14.08
N ARG A 498 29.83 3.20 14.86
CA ARG A 498 30.10 1.78 15.12
C ARG A 498 29.94 1.42 16.61
N ASP A 499 29.24 2.27 17.38
CA ASP A 499 28.94 1.97 18.78
C ASP A 499 28.23 0.61 18.88
N PRO A 500 28.73 -0.34 19.69
CA PRO A 500 28.14 -1.67 19.85
C PRO A 500 26.67 -1.65 20.26
N GLN A 501 26.22 -0.63 21.00
CA GLN A 501 24.82 -0.51 21.43
C GLN A 501 23.89 -0.08 20.28
N SER A 502 24.41 0.59 19.26
CA SER A 502 23.64 1.05 18.09
C SER A 502 23.68 0.06 16.93
N ARG A 503 24.29 -1.13 17.10
CA ARG A 503 24.30 -2.15 16.04
C ARG A 503 22.90 -2.68 15.75
N ASP A 504 22.70 -3.12 14.53
CA ASP A 504 21.45 -3.71 14.08
C ASP A 504 21.15 -5.01 14.86
N PRO A 505 19.88 -5.31 15.17
CA PRO A 505 19.51 -6.50 15.92
C PRO A 505 19.70 -7.80 15.13
N ARG A 506 19.99 -8.87 15.84
CA ARG A 506 19.96 -10.24 15.31
C ARG A 506 18.55 -10.80 15.21
N GLY A 507 17.62 -10.21 15.94
CA GLY A 507 16.22 -10.54 15.91
C GLY A 507 15.41 -9.84 16.98
N TYR A 508 14.12 -10.20 16.98
CA TYR A 508 13.14 -9.68 17.93
C TYR A 508 12.42 -10.84 18.60
N ILE A 509 12.12 -10.68 19.88
CA ILE A 509 11.29 -11.63 20.63
C ILE A 509 10.04 -10.91 21.09
N ILE A 510 8.89 -11.52 20.80
CA ILE A 510 7.56 -11.05 21.20
C ILE A 510 7.07 -11.99 22.30
N PRO A 511 7.11 -11.56 23.60
CA PRO A 511 6.73 -12.41 24.73
C PRO A 511 5.27 -12.85 24.68
N SER A 512 4.99 -14.11 25.04
CA SER A 512 3.61 -14.63 25.01
C SER A 512 2.77 -14.22 26.23
N ASP A 513 3.39 -13.66 27.25
CA ASP A 513 2.76 -13.18 28.49
C ASP A 513 2.47 -11.68 28.48
N GLN A 514 2.65 -11.00 27.33
CA GLN A 514 2.28 -9.59 27.21
C GLN A 514 0.75 -9.38 27.29
N PRO A 515 0.27 -8.20 27.71
CA PRO A 515 -1.14 -7.95 28.03
C PRO A 515 -2.09 -8.26 26.86
N ASP A 516 -1.75 -7.91 25.61
CA ASP A 516 -2.59 -8.18 24.42
C ASP A 516 -1.82 -9.03 23.39
N PHE A 517 -1.60 -10.28 23.74
CA PHE A 517 -0.91 -11.23 22.85
C PHE A 517 -1.74 -11.59 21.60
N LEU A 518 -3.06 -11.38 21.62
CA LEU A 518 -3.92 -11.57 20.44
C LEU A 518 -3.63 -10.51 19.37
N THR A 519 -3.45 -9.26 19.77
CA THR A 519 -2.98 -8.20 18.88
C THR A 519 -1.55 -8.46 18.37
N ALA A 520 -0.65 -8.95 19.23
CA ALA A 520 0.69 -9.37 18.83
C ALA A 520 0.65 -10.50 17.78
N THR A 521 -0.31 -11.42 17.89
CA THR A 521 -0.52 -12.49 16.89
C THR A 521 -1.00 -11.91 15.54
N ARG A 522 -1.85 -10.86 15.54
CA ARG A 522 -2.21 -10.13 14.31
C ARG A 522 -1.01 -9.47 13.66
N PHE A 523 -0.14 -8.84 14.44
CA PHE A 523 1.11 -8.26 13.94
C PHE A 523 2.02 -9.33 13.31
N VAL A 524 2.20 -10.47 13.97
CA VAL A 524 2.95 -11.62 13.42
C VAL A 524 2.33 -12.10 12.10
N ASN A 525 1.01 -12.13 11.99
CA ASN A 525 0.32 -12.50 10.76
C ASN A 525 0.54 -11.49 9.63
N ALA A 526 0.64 -10.19 9.90
CA ALA A 526 1.04 -9.20 8.90
C ALA A 526 2.45 -9.50 8.36
N LEU A 527 3.40 -9.85 9.23
CA LEU A 527 4.76 -10.26 8.83
C LEU A 527 4.75 -11.55 7.98
N ILE A 528 3.94 -12.55 8.36
CA ILE A 528 3.82 -13.80 7.59
C ILE A 528 3.25 -13.54 6.21
N LYS A 529 2.19 -12.74 6.09
CA LYS A 529 1.55 -12.37 4.81
C LYS A 529 2.53 -11.66 3.87
N THR A 530 3.49 -10.92 4.44
CA THR A 530 4.55 -10.23 3.71
C THR A 530 5.86 -11.03 3.60
N GLY A 531 5.80 -12.36 3.75
CA GLY A 531 6.91 -13.28 3.42
C GLY A 531 7.98 -13.45 4.49
N ILE A 532 7.75 -12.99 5.73
CA ILE A 532 8.70 -13.15 6.83
C ILE A 532 8.53 -14.50 7.52
N THR A 533 9.64 -15.19 7.72
CA THR A 533 9.67 -16.44 8.49
C THR A 533 9.63 -16.14 9.99
N ILE A 534 8.62 -16.66 10.67
CA ILE A 534 8.42 -16.53 12.11
C ILE A 534 8.62 -17.88 12.77
N HIS A 535 9.18 -17.85 13.98
CA HIS A 535 9.32 -19.02 14.83
C HIS A 535 8.50 -18.85 16.11
N ARG A 536 8.09 -19.99 16.69
CA ARG A 536 7.43 -20.04 18.00
C ARG A 536 8.25 -20.91 18.96
N ALA A 537 8.42 -20.45 20.19
CA ALA A 537 9.08 -21.21 21.25
C ALA A 537 8.20 -22.36 21.73
N ARG A 538 8.71 -23.61 21.71
CA ARG A 538 8.01 -24.82 22.20
C ARG A 538 8.04 -24.94 23.71
N SER A 539 9.09 -24.44 24.33
CA SER A 539 9.29 -24.42 25.78
C SER A 539 9.93 -23.09 26.21
N PRO A 540 9.91 -22.74 27.48
CA PRO A 540 10.64 -21.57 27.96
C PRO A 540 12.12 -21.60 27.55
N PHE A 541 12.67 -20.43 27.24
CA PHE A 541 14.04 -20.28 26.80
C PHE A 541 14.61 -18.94 27.29
N ARG A 542 15.92 -18.79 27.21
CA ARG A 542 16.62 -17.57 27.61
C ARG A 542 17.33 -16.95 26.43
N ALA A 543 17.18 -15.63 26.29
CA ALA A 543 17.97 -14.84 25.33
C ALA A 543 18.55 -13.61 26.07
N GLY A 544 19.89 -13.46 26.02
CA GLY A 544 20.58 -12.47 26.84
C GLY A 544 20.32 -12.70 28.34
N ALA A 545 19.84 -11.67 29.03
CA ALA A 545 19.53 -11.72 30.47
C ALA A 545 18.04 -12.04 30.76
N ILE A 546 17.19 -12.23 29.75
CA ILE A 546 15.75 -12.34 29.90
C ILE A 546 15.27 -13.77 29.63
N ASP A 547 14.39 -14.27 30.49
CA ASP A 547 13.71 -15.56 30.34
C ASP A 547 12.36 -15.34 29.67
N TYR A 548 12.06 -16.10 28.60
CA TYR A 548 10.86 -15.99 27.82
C TYR A 548 9.98 -17.24 27.95
N PRO A 549 8.67 -17.09 28.10
CA PRO A 549 7.76 -18.22 28.19
C PRO A 549 7.61 -18.97 26.89
N ALA A 550 7.17 -20.24 26.99
CA ALA A 550 6.72 -21.01 25.83
C ALA A 550 5.61 -20.26 25.07
N GLY A 551 5.56 -20.40 23.76
CA GLY A 551 4.60 -19.71 22.92
C GLY A 551 5.04 -18.33 22.42
N SER A 552 6.11 -17.75 22.97
CA SER A 552 6.69 -16.49 22.48
C SER A 552 7.11 -16.60 21.01
N TYR A 553 6.91 -15.53 20.24
CA TYR A 553 7.34 -15.49 18.85
C TYR A 553 8.77 -14.94 18.73
N VAL A 554 9.51 -15.51 17.79
CA VAL A 554 10.91 -15.14 17.50
C VAL A 554 11.03 -14.80 16.03
N VAL A 555 11.50 -13.60 15.73
CA VAL A 555 11.74 -13.07 14.38
C VAL A 555 13.24 -12.84 14.21
N LYS A 556 13.92 -13.77 13.55
CA LYS A 556 15.35 -13.63 13.25
C LYS A 556 15.56 -12.68 12.09
N THR A 557 16.54 -11.79 12.14
CA THR A 557 16.86 -10.86 11.04
C THR A 557 17.71 -11.48 9.93
N ALA A 558 18.26 -12.67 10.17
CA ALA A 558 19.01 -13.44 9.16
C ALA A 558 18.08 -14.08 8.14
N GLN A 559 17.37 -13.26 7.38
CA GLN A 559 16.45 -13.63 6.31
C GLN A 559 16.62 -12.70 5.11
N ALA A 560 16.23 -13.14 3.92
CA ALA A 560 16.36 -12.35 2.69
C ALA A 560 15.63 -11.00 2.78
N PHE A 561 14.45 -10.98 3.38
CA PHE A 561 13.63 -9.77 3.55
C PHE A 561 13.89 -9.04 4.89
N ARG A 562 15.14 -9.10 5.36
CA ARG A 562 15.59 -8.35 6.55
C ARG A 562 15.21 -6.85 6.53
N PRO A 563 15.29 -6.11 5.38
CA PRO A 563 14.88 -4.72 5.37
C PRO A 563 13.44 -4.51 5.84
N HIS A 564 12.51 -5.38 5.44
CA HIS A 564 11.12 -5.32 5.88
C HIS A 564 10.97 -5.60 7.37
N ILE A 565 11.72 -6.57 7.92
CA ILE A 565 11.71 -6.84 9.36
C ILE A 565 12.14 -5.59 10.15
N LEU A 566 13.26 -4.98 9.77
CA LEU A 566 13.75 -3.77 10.44
C LEU A 566 12.71 -2.64 10.36
N ASP A 567 12.13 -2.45 9.21
CA ASP A 567 11.14 -1.39 8.98
C ASP A 567 9.86 -1.56 9.83
N MET A 568 9.47 -2.79 10.13
CA MET A 568 8.27 -3.09 10.92
C MET A 568 8.48 -2.96 12.44
N PHE A 569 9.73 -3.04 12.92
CA PHE A 569 10.06 -2.99 14.35
C PHE A 569 10.84 -1.75 14.77
N GLU A 570 11.79 -1.26 13.94
CA GLU A 570 12.64 -0.12 14.28
C GLU A 570 11.92 1.22 13.98
N PRO A 571 12.27 2.29 14.71
CA PRO A 571 11.80 3.62 14.36
C PRO A 571 12.27 4.04 12.97
N GLN A 572 11.40 4.57 12.15
CA GLN A 572 11.81 5.33 10.97
C GLN A 572 12.48 6.62 11.45
N ASP A 573 13.59 6.98 10.82
CA ASP A 573 14.37 8.18 11.12
C ASP A 573 14.47 9.00 9.80
N HIS A 574 13.38 9.75 9.50
CA HIS A 574 13.29 10.53 8.28
C HIS A 574 14.29 11.69 8.31
N PRO A 575 15.06 11.94 7.25
CA PRO A 575 16.00 13.06 7.22
C PRO A 575 15.26 14.41 7.29
N ASP A 576 15.95 15.46 7.76
CA ASP A 576 15.44 16.84 7.77
C ASP A 576 15.42 17.38 6.33
N ASP A 577 14.42 16.98 5.53
CA ASP A 577 14.27 17.33 4.11
C ASP A 577 13.66 18.72 3.97
N ARG A 578 14.51 19.73 3.71
CA ARG A 578 14.11 21.11 3.53
C ARG A 578 14.29 21.59 2.10
N GLN A 579 13.53 22.61 1.71
CA GLN A 579 13.64 23.21 0.37
C GLN A 579 15.04 23.82 0.13
N TYR A 580 15.62 24.38 1.19
CA TYR A 580 16.99 24.90 1.25
C TYR A 580 17.43 24.93 2.73
N PRO A 581 18.72 25.02 3.04
CA PRO A 581 19.20 25.06 4.43
C PRO A 581 18.51 26.16 5.26
N GLY A 582 17.84 25.76 6.36
CA GLY A 582 17.04 26.67 7.19
C GLY A 582 15.68 27.08 6.60
N GLY A 583 15.33 26.59 5.41
CA GLY A 583 14.05 26.83 4.76
C GLY A 583 12.90 25.95 5.27
N PRO A 584 11.69 26.07 4.70
CA PRO A 584 10.55 25.28 5.09
C PRO A 584 10.75 23.79 4.73
N PRO A 585 10.18 22.87 5.51
CA PRO A 585 10.17 21.45 5.19
C PRO A 585 9.53 21.15 3.83
N ARG A 586 10.06 20.17 3.10
CA ARG A 586 9.38 19.62 1.94
C ARG A 586 8.32 18.63 2.42
N PRO A 587 7.12 18.63 1.82
CA PRO A 587 6.12 17.63 2.11
C PRO A 587 6.66 16.22 1.83
N THR A 588 6.41 15.30 2.76
CA THR A 588 6.72 13.89 2.57
C THR A 588 5.75 13.28 1.55
N TYR A 589 6.19 12.23 0.87
CA TYR A 589 5.27 11.40 0.10
C TYR A 589 4.71 10.34 1.05
N ASP A 590 3.50 10.60 1.56
CA ASP A 590 2.80 9.92 2.65
C ASP A 590 3.48 10.08 4.04
N SER A 591 3.36 9.11 4.95
CA SER A 591 3.86 9.18 6.32
C SER A 591 5.38 9.23 6.39
N ALA A 592 5.93 9.97 7.37
CA ALA A 592 7.34 9.97 7.70
C ALA A 592 7.73 8.80 8.61
N GLY A 593 6.81 8.34 9.49
CA GLY A 593 7.03 7.22 10.40
C GLY A 593 5.76 6.42 10.65
N TRP A 594 5.88 5.09 10.53
CA TRP A 594 4.73 4.16 10.55
C TRP A 594 5.00 2.88 11.34
N THR A 595 6.07 2.77 12.12
CA THR A 595 6.50 1.53 12.79
C THR A 595 5.31 0.74 13.34
N LEU A 596 4.96 -0.37 12.67
CA LEU A 596 3.69 -1.05 12.93
C LEU A 596 3.64 -1.67 14.32
N ALA A 597 4.76 -2.21 14.82
CA ALA A 597 4.82 -2.75 16.17
C ALA A 597 4.40 -1.72 17.24
N TYR A 598 4.82 -0.46 17.08
CA TYR A 598 4.45 0.62 18.01
C TYR A 598 2.97 1.00 17.87
N GLN A 599 2.47 1.18 16.63
CA GLN A 599 1.06 1.50 16.40
C GLN A 599 0.12 0.43 16.97
N MET A 600 0.50 -0.84 16.82
CA MET A 600 -0.30 -1.95 17.37
C MET A 600 -0.14 -2.13 18.88
N GLY A 601 0.78 -1.41 19.52
CA GLY A 601 1.06 -1.55 20.96
C GLY A 601 1.68 -2.91 21.33
N VAL A 602 2.40 -3.53 20.39
CA VAL A 602 3.07 -4.82 20.59
C VAL A 602 4.32 -4.62 21.43
N GLN A 603 4.45 -5.39 22.50
CA GLN A 603 5.67 -5.44 23.30
C GLN A 603 6.63 -6.43 22.67
N PHE A 604 7.89 -6.03 22.52
CA PHE A 604 8.96 -6.86 21.97
C PHE A 604 10.31 -6.43 22.51
N ASP A 605 11.26 -7.37 22.54
CA ASP A 605 12.64 -7.13 22.89
C ASP A 605 13.53 -7.20 21.65
N ARG A 606 14.43 -6.22 21.57
CA ARG A 606 15.45 -6.10 20.54
C ARG A 606 16.69 -6.87 20.95
N ILE A 607 17.01 -7.96 20.28
CA ILE A 607 18.11 -8.86 20.65
C ILE A 607 19.32 -8.59 19.75
N LEU A 608 20.44 -8.25 20.38
CA LEU A 608 21.69 -7.94 19.70
C LEU A 608 22.60 -9.17 19.50
N GLU A 609 22.34 -10.23 20.25
CA GLU A 609 23.13 -11.48 20.24
C GLU A 609 22.41 -12.55 19.36
N ALA A 610 23.13 -13.62 19.05
CA ALA A 610 22.54 -14.76 18.35
C ALA A 610 21.39 -15.37 19.19
N ILE A 611 20.30 -15.71 18.54
CA ILE A 611 19.11 -16.27 19.18
C ILE A 611 18.99 -17.74 18.83
N ASP A 612 19.24 -18.60 19.80
CA ASP A 612 19.07 -20.05 19.71
C ASP A 612 18.11 -20.56 20.78
N GLY A 613 17.36 -21.62 20.46
CA GLY A 613 16.39 -22.16 21.39
C GLY A 613 15.49 -23.22 20.78
N PRO A 614 14.52 -23.73 21.55
CA PRO A 614 13.60 -24.78 21.15
C PRO A 614 12.50 -24.24 20.22
N PHE A 615 12.86 -23.76 19.04
CA PHE A 615 11.99 -23.06 18.13
C PHE A 615 11.40 -23.97 17.05
N GLU A 616 10.14 -23.73 16.69
CA GLU A 616 9.50 -24.31 15.51
C GLU A 616 9.13 -23.18 14.53
N LYS A 617 9.35 -23.40 13.24
CA LYS A 617 8.89 -22.51 12.17
C LYS A 617 7.37 -22.56 12.08
N ILE A 618 6.75 -21.43 11.88
CA ILE A 618 5.31 -21.32 11.62
C ILE A 618 5.09 -21.34 10.11
N ASP A 619 4.47 -22.41 9.60
CA ASP A 619 4.28 -22.63 8.15
C ASP A 619 2.99 -22.01 7.58
N ARG A 620 2.11 -21.50 8.45
CA ARG A 620 0.82 -20.88 8.09
C ARG A 620 0.60 -19.63 8.95
N LEU A 621 -0.50 -18.93 8.73
CA LEU A 621 -0.88 -17.86 9.66
C LEU A 621 -0.94 -18.40 11.10
N ALA A 622 -0.32 -17.65 12.02
CA ALA A 622 -0.30 -17.98 13.42
C ALA A 622 -1.73 -17.98 13.98
N LYS A 623 -2.06 -19.05 14.67
CA LYS A 623 -3.33 -19.11 15.41
C LYS A 623 -3.13 -18.51 16.79
N PRO A 624 -4.10 -17.77 17.33
CA PRO A 624 -4.11 -17.37 18.73
C PRO A 624 -3.93 -18.61 19.62
N PRO A 625 -3.37 -18.46 20.82
CA PRO A 625 -3.42 -19.52 21.82
C PRO A 625 -4.86 -20.02 21.99
N ALA A 626 -5.03 -21.32 22.27
CA ALA A 626 -6.36 -21.83 22.55
C ALA A 626 -6.95 -21.12 23.77
N GLY A 627 -8.04 -20.40 23.57
CA GLY A 627 -8.74 -19.76 24.65
C GLY A 627 -9.40 -20.79 25.58
N ARG A 628 -9.61 -20.40 26.83
CA ARG A 628 -10.11 -21.33 27.85
C ARG A 628 -10.91 -20.61 28.91
N VAL A 629 -11.73 -21.36 29.61
CA VAL A 629 -12.35 -20.97 30.86
C VAL A 629 -11.61 -21.62 32.00
N VAL A 630 -10.98 -20.82 32.87
CA VAL A 630 -10.20 -21.30 34.01
C VAL A 630 -10.94 -21.02 35.32
N GLY A 631 -10.69 -21.84 36.36
CA GLY A 631 -11.32 -21.71 37.67
C GLY A 631 -12.51 -22.65 37.83
N LYS A 632 -13.18 -22.56 39.00
CA LYS A 632 -14.32 -23.38 39.34
C LYS A 632 -15.59 -22.74 38.84
N THR A 633 -16.56 -23.54 38.37
CA THR A 633 -17.92 -23.06 38.09
C THR A 633 -18.51 -22.37 39.31
N GLY A 634 -19.09 -21.18 39.14
CA GLY A 634 -19.53 -20.37 40.25
C GLY A 634 -20.48 -19.22 39.86
N ALA A 635 -20.22 -18.03 40.34
CA ALA A 635 -21.13 -16.90 40.22
C ALA A 635 -21.07 -16.21 38.85
N GLY A 636 -20.01 -16.46 38.08
CA GLY A 636 -19.84 -15.85 36.76
C GLY A 636 -18.38 -15.88 36.25
N PHE A 637 -18.10 -15.09 35.21
CA PHE A 637 -16.86 -15.09 34.46
C PHE A 637 -16.26 -13.68 34.40
N MET A 638 -14.99 -13.57 34.72
CA MET A 638 -14.18 -12.35 34.58
C MET A 638 -13.44 -12.35 33.26
N LEU A 639 -13.43 -11.24 32.56
CA LEU A 639 -12.71 -11.03 31.31
C LEU A 639 -11.87 -9.75 31.40
N SER A 640 -10.58 -9.85 31.11
CA SER A 640 -9.68 -8.69 31.11
C SER A 640 -10.05 -7.71 29.99
N HIS A 641 -10.12 -6.42 30.29
CA HIS A 641 -10.36 -5.37 29.31
C HIS A 641 -9.08 -4.83 28.63
N GLN A 642 -7.93 -5.40 28.96
CA GLN A 642 -6.65 -5.04 28.35
C GLN A 642 -6.51 -5.53 26.89
N LEU A 643 -7.27 -6.58 26.51
CA LEU A 643 -7.26 -7.13 25.17
C LEU A 643 -8.32 -6.43 24.29
N ASN A 644 -7.97 -6.10 23.06
CA ASN A 644 -8.93 -5.55 22.10
C ASN A 644 -10.06 -6.55 21.79
N ASP A 645 -9.78 -7.86 21.74
CA ASP A 645 -10.78 -8.90 21.50
C ASP A 645 -11.82 -9.04 22.62
N SER A 646 -11.57 -8.51 23.82
CA SER A 646 -12.54 -8.48 24.90
C SER A 646 -13.76 -7.61 24.56
N PHE A 647 -13.57 -6.55 23.76
CA PHE A 647 -14.68 -5.73 23.24
C PHE A 647 -15.52 -6.51 22.23
N ARG A 648 -14.90 -7.32 21.40
CA ARG A 648 -15.59 -8.24 20.51
C ARG A 648 -16.44 -9.23 21.29
N ALA A 649 -15.87 -9.85 22.32
CA ALA A 649 -16.61 -10.76 23.20
C ALA A 649 -17.79 -10.07 23.89
N ALA A 650 -17.59 -8.84 24.40
CA ALA A 650 -18.65 -8.05 25.02
C ALA A 650 -19.79 -7.76 24.02
N ASN A 651 -19.48 -7.38 22.78
CA ASN A 651 -20.49 -7.12 21.74
C ASN A 651 -21.32 -8.36 21.41
N VAL A 652 -20.68 -9.53 21.27
CA VAL A 652 -21.37 -10.79 21.01
C VAL A 652 -22.28 -11.19 22.18
N LEU A 653 -21.80 -11.10 23.43
CA LEU A 653 -22.58 -11.43 24.62
C LEU A 653 -23.75 -10.48 24.82
N LEU A 654 -23.56 -9.16 24.70
CA LEU A 654 -24.63 -8.16 24.72
C LEU A 654 -25.66 -8.41 23.60
N GLY A 655 -25.17 -8.78 22.39
CA GLY A 655 -26.01 -9.14 21.25
C GLY A 655 -26.89 -10.36 21.51
N SER A 656 -26.43 -11.29 22.34
CA SER A 656 -27.15 -12.49 22.75
C SER A 656 -28.05 -12.29 23.99
N GLY A 657 -28.07 -11.09 24.56
CA GLY A 657 -28.92 -10.73 25.71
C GLY A 657 -28.30 -11.08 27.06
N GLU A 658 -27.01 -11.37 27.15
CA GLU A 658 -26.32 -11.60 28.42
C GLU A 658 -26.03 -10.27 29.13
N ASP A 659 -26.12 -10.29 30.45
CA ASP A 659 -25.72 -9.17 31.31
C ASP A 659 -24.19 -9.09 31.40
N ILE A 660 -23.63 -7.89 31.24
CA ILE A 660 -22.22 -7.61 31.43
C ILE A 660 -22.06 -6.40 32.34
N TYR A 661 -21.13 -6.53 33.29
CA TYR A 661 -20.80 -5.46 34.21
C TYR A 661 -19.34 -5.08 34.10
N TRP A 662 -19.08 -3.78 34.00
CA TRP A 662 -17.75 -3.19 34.03
C TRP A 662 -17.41 -2.79 35.45
N LEU A 663 -16.39 -3.38 36.06
CA LEU A 663 -16.02 -3.05 37.45
C LEU A 663 -15.48 -1.62 37.52
N SER A 664 -16.01 -0.82 38.46
CA SER A 664 -15.56 0.55 38.71
C SER A 664 -14.35 0.61 39.65
N SER A 665 -14.10 -0.46 40.41
CA SER A 665 -13.01 -0.60 41.37
C SER A 665 -12.34 -1.96 41.25
N PRO A 666 -11.05 -2.09 41.64
CA PRO A 666 -10.39 -3.39 41.70
C PRO A 666 -11.10 -4.37 42.63
N TRP A 667 -11.02 -5.66 42.30
CA TRP A 667 -11.59 -6.74 43.11
C TRP A 667 -10.65 -7.95 43.17
N ASP A 668 -10.51 -8.53 44.38
CA ASP A 668 -9.66 -9.69 44.58
C ASP A 668 -10.52 -10.93 44.94
N SER A 669 -10.21 -12.05 44.28
CA SER A 669 -10.84 -13.35 44.57
C SER A 669 -9.89 -14.50 44.22
N ASP A 670 -9.89 -15.54 45.06
CA ASP A 670 -9.15 -16.78 44.81
C ASP A 670 -7.66 -16.57 44.48
N GLY A 671 -7.02 -15.57 45.15
CA GLY A 671 -5.62 -15.22 44.93
C GLY A 671 -5.30 -14.49 43.64
N ARG A 672 -6.35 -14.02 42.92
CA ARG A 672 -6.23 -13.21 41.72
C ARG A 672 -6.78 -11.81 41.95
N SER A 673 -6.11 -10.80 41.35
CA SER A 673 -6.57 -9.42 41.35
C SER A 673 -7.14 -9.08 39.99
N PHE A 674 -8.32 -8.47 40.02
CA PHE A 674 -9.05 -7.99 38.85
C PHE A 674 -9.09 -6.46 38.91
N PRO A 675 -8.37 -5.74 38.05
CA PRO A 675 -8.33 -4.28 38.08
C PRO A 675 -9.68 -3.67 37.68
N ALA A 676 -9.86 -2.37 37.98
CA ALA A 676 -10.99 -1.60 37.48
C ALA A 676 -11.07 -1.75 35.94
N GLY A 677 -12.27 -1.76 35.39
CA GLY A 677 -12.52 -2.02 33.99
C GLY A 677 -12.71 -3.49 33.61
N THR A 678 -12.28 -4.44 34.45
CA THR A 678 -12.52 -5.87 34.17
C THR A 678 -14.02 -6.11 33.99
N LEU A 679 -14.37 -6.91 32.97
CA LEU A 679 -15.75 -7.25 32.65
C LEU A 679 -16.16 -8.48 33.43
N PHE A 680 -17.33 -8.41 34.10
CA PHE A 680 -17.95 -9.53 34.79
C PHE A 680 -19.22 -9.94 34.03
N VAL A 681 -19.31 -11.21 33.68
CA VAL A 681 -20.47 -11.87 33.06
C VAL A 681 -21.05 -12.83 34.10
N PRO A 682 -22.24 -12.54 34.66
CA PRO A 682 -22.89 -13.46 35.62
C PRO A 682 -23.13 -14.83 34.97
N ASP A 683 -23.02 -15.90 35.76
CA ASP A 683 -23.42 -17.23 35.31
C ASP A 683 -24.95 -17.30 35.16
N GLY A 684 -25.41 -17.76 34.01
CA GLY A 684 -26.81 -17.84 33.62
C GLY A 684 -27.06 -19.04 32.71
N LYS A 685 -28.31 -19.23 32.27
CA LYS A 685 -28.72 -20.43 31.50
C LYS A 685 -27.91 -20.62 30.20
N SER A 686 -27.44 -19.55 29.55
CA SER A 686 -26.70 -19.57 28.27
C SER A 686 -25.27 -19.06 28.38
N ALA A 687 -24.96 -18.22 29.38
CA ALA A 687 -23.67 -17.54 29.50
C ALA A 687 -22.48 -18.50 29.49
N ALA A 688 -22.49 -19.59 30.25
CA ALA A 688 -21.42 -20.57 30.33
C ALA A 688 -21.10 -21.23 28.96
N GLY A 689 -22.15 -21.51 28.16
CA GLY A 689 -21.99 -22.05 26.79
C GLY A 689 -21.38 -21.04 25.83
N GLN A 690 -21.89 -19.83 25.82
CA GLN A 690 -21.41 -18.74 24.96
C GLN A 690 -19.97 -18.33 25.30
N VAL A 691 -19.63 -18.22 26.59
CA VAL A 691 -18.28 -17.90 27.07
C VAL A 691 -17.26 -18.95 26.59
N ARG A 692 -17.62 -20.27 26.63
CA ARG A 692 -16.72 -21.31 26.10
C ARG A 692 -16.53 -21.20 24.60
N GLN A 693 -17.60 -20.98 23.82
CA GLN A 693 -17.51 -20.78 22.38
C GLN A 693 -16.66 -19.56 22.02
N LEU A 694 -16.85 -18.46 22.73
CA LEU A 694 -16.05 -17.24 22.54
C LEU A 694 -14.58 -17.47 22.90
N ALA A 695 -14.29 -18.16 24.03
CA ALA A 695 -12.93 -18.50 24.38
C ALA A 695 -12.25 -19.29 23.24
N GLU A 696 -12.87 -20.37 22.75
CA GLU A 696 -12.35 -21.19 21.66
C GLU A 696 -12.17 -20.41 20.35
N ALA A 697 -13.15 -19.56 20.00
CA ALA A 697 -13.15 -18.81 18.73
C ALA A 697 -12.14 -17.65 18.70
N THR A 698 -11.88 -17.01 19.86
CA THR A 698 -11.09 -15.77 19.94
C THR A 698 -9.70 -15.96 20.55
N GLY A 699 -9.49 -17.04 21.31
CA GLY A 699 -8.26 -17.22 22.10
C GLY A 699 -8.29 -16.52 23.46
N LEU A 700 -9.44 -15.97 23.89
CA LEU A 700 -9.58 -15.29 25.17
C LEU A 700 -9.58 -16.26 26.36
N GLU A 701 -8.96 -15.84 27.48
CA GLU A 701 -9.10 -16.52 28.77
C GLU A 701 -10.19 -15.86 29.58
N PHE A 702 -11.21 -16.64 29.99
CA PHE A 702 -12.22 -16.24 30.95
C PHE A 702 -11.91 -16.90 32.29
N VAL A 703 -11.99 -16.13 33.38
CA VAL A 703 -11.76 -16.63 34.74
C VAL A 703 -13.09 -16.82 35.44
N SER A 704 -13.49 -18.06 35.69
CA SER A 704 -14.69 -18.37 36.47
C SER A 704 -14.44 -18.09 37.97
N VAL A 705 -15.34 -17.37 38.62
CA VAL A 705 -15.24 -16.95 40.02
C VAL A 705 -16.40 -17.51 40.84
N GLY A 706 -16.10 -17.98 42.05
CA GLY A 706 -17.05 -18.65 42.93
C GLY A 706 -18.07 -17.72 43.59
N ARG A 707 -17.81 -16.42 43.64
CA ARG A 707 -18.69 -15.39 44.24
C ARG A 707 -18.80 -14.18 43.30
N ARG A 708 -19.91 -13.46 43.40
CA ARG A 708 -20.05 -12.17 42.71
C ARG A 708 -19.06 -11.14 43.28
N PRO A 709 -18.52 -10.25 42.43
CA PRO A 709 -17.78 -9.10 42.91
C PRO A 709 -18.67 -8.24 43.84
N ALA A 710 -18.13 -7.83 44.99
CA ALA A 710 -18.86 -6.95 45.93
C ALA A 710 -18.32 -5.51 45.78
N VAL A 711 -18.35 -4.96 44.55
CA VAL A 711 -17.83 -3.64 44.22
C VAL A 711 -18.83 -2.86 43.37
N ASP A 712 -18.63 -1.56 43.31
CA ASP A 712 -19.38 -0.71 42.37
C ASP A 712 -18.98 -1.08 40.95
N ALA A 713 -19.96 -1.12 40.08
CA ALA A 713 -19.81 -1.49 38.69
C ALA A 713 -20.73 -0.64 37.80
N ARG A 714 -20.62 -0.83 36.52
CA ARG A 714 -21.55 -0.28 35.55
C ARG A 714 -22.14 -1.43 34.71
N LYS A 715 -23.46 -1.52 34.64
CA LYS A 715 -24.13 -2.45 33.74
C LYS A 715 -23.99 -1.93 32.31
N LEU A 716 -23.35 -2.69 31.42
CA LEU A 716 -23.25 -2.37 30.00
C LEU A 716 -24.58 -2.67 29.30
N GLN A 717 -24.88 -1.89 28.29
CA GLN A 717 -26.07 -2.06 27.47
C GLN A 717 -25.67 -2.09 25.98
N ARG A 718 -26.52 -2.66 25.14
CA ARG A 718 -26.37 -2.60 23.70
C ARG A 718 -26.55 -1.16 23.24
N VAL A 719 -25.53 -0.65 22.50
CA VAL A 719 -25.44 0.73 22.05
C VAL A 719 -25.88 0.83 20.58
N ARG A 720 -26.71 1.82 20.26
CA ARG A 720 -27.12 2.17 18.90
C ARG A 720 -26.10 3.18 18.37
N ILE A 721 -25.27 2.75 17.43
CA ILE A 721 -24.14 3.54 16.92
C ILE A 721 -24.49 4.10 15.55
N GLY A 722 -24.31 5.41 15.36
CA GLY A 722 -24.29 6.07 14.05
C GLY A 722 -22.87 6.46 13.68
N LEU A 723 -22.38 6.00 12.53
CA LEU A 723 -21.09 6.40 11.96
C LEU A 723 -21.36 7.32 10.78
N TRP A 724 -20.88 8.55 10.86
CA TRP A 724 -21.02 9.51 9.76
C TRP A 724 -20.27 9.06 8.51
N ASP A 725 -20.92 9.26 7.34
CA ASP A 725 -20.30 9.20 6.03
C ASP A 725 -20.95 10.25 5.11
N ARG A 726 -20.38 10.46 3.93
CA ARG A 726 -20.86 11.41 2.93
C ARG A 726 -21.10 10.74 1.58
N PHE A 727 -21.85 11.38 0.70
CA PHE A 727 -21.91 11.00 -0.71
C PHE A 727 -20.49 11.04 -1.31
N GLY A 728 -20.11 10.01 -2.05
CA GLY A 728 -18.73 9.81 -2.52
C GLY A 728 -17.86 8.98 -1.57
N GLY A 729 -18.30 8.83 -0.33
CA GLY A 729 -17.59 8.14 0.73
C GLY A 729 -16.45 8.95 1.36
N SER A 730 -16.16 8.67 2.61
CA SER A 730 -15.00 9.18 3.36
C SER A 730 -14.05 8.04 3.70
N MET A 731 -12.77 8.15 3.38
CA MET A 731 -11.78 7.11 3.70
C MET A 731 -11.64 6.90 5.21
N THR A 732 -11.65 7.98 6.01
CA THR A 732 -11.58 7.89 7.48
C THR A 732 -12.80 7.20 8.07
N SER A 733 -14.00 7.44 7.51
CA SER A 733 -15.22 6.70 7.87
C SER A 733 -15.15 5.25 7.42
N GLY A 734 -14.64 4.99 6.23
CA GLY A 734 -14.47 3.64 5.69
C GLY A 734 -13.51 2.78 6.52
N TRP A 735 -12.37 3.33 6.94
CA TRP A 735 -11.45 2.65 7.87
C TRP A 735 -12.09 2.42 9.25
N THR A 736 -12.78 3.43 9.78
CA THR A 736 -13.50 3.27 11.07
C THR A 736 -14.58 2.20 10.96
N ARG A 737 -15.33 2.14 9.84
CA ARG A 737 -16.28 1.08 9.55
C ARG A 737 -15.62 -0.30 9.56
N TRP A 738 -14.47 -0.44 8.88
CA TRP A 738 -13.71 -1.69 8.86
C TRP A 738 -13.30 -2.12 10.27
N VAL A 739 -12.77 -1.18 11.09
CA VAL A 739 -12.39 -1.46 12.49
C VAL A 739 -13.60 -1.93 13.30
N LEU A 740 -14.73 -1.23 13.23
CA LEU A 740 -15.94 -1.60 13.98
C LEU A 740 -16.45 -3.00 13.59
N GLU A 741 -16.39 -3.35 12.29
CA GLU A 741 -16.79 -4.69 11.80
C GLU A 741 -15.84 -5.79 12.31
N GLN A 742 -14.51 -5.54 12.39
CA GLN A 742 -13.54 -6.51 12.90
C GLN A 742 -13.77 -6.88 14.39
N PHE A 743 -14.42 -5.98 15.16
CA PHE A 743 -14.72 -6.17 16.58
C PHE A 743 -16.20 -6.32 16.88
N ASP A 744 -17.02 -6.68 15.89
CA ASP A 744 -18.46 -6.97 16.00
C ASP A 744 -19.28 -5.84 16.65
N PHE A 745 -18.90 -4.57 16.45
CA PHE A 745 -19.72 -3.43 16.86
C PHE A 745 -20.87 -3.23 15.86
N PRO A 746 -22.14 -3.26 16.32
CA PRO A 746 -23.28 -2.97 15.46
C PRO A 746 -23.40 -1.46 15.22
N PHE A 747 -23.36 -1.00 13.99
CA PHE A 747 -23.51 0.42 13.65
C PHE A 747 -24.38 0.62 12.41
N GLN A 748 -24.81 1.86 12.20
CA GLN A 748 -25.47 2.33 10.99
C GLN A 748 -24.67 3.50 10.41
N VAL A 749 -24.54 3.54 9.07
CA VAL A 749 -23.96 4.71 8.39
C VAL A 749 -24.99 5.84 8.37
N VAL A 750 -24.56 7.05 8.72
CA VAL A 750 -25.43 8.22 8.88
C VAL A 750 -24.95 9.34 7.98
N TYR A 751 -25.85 9.88 7.17
CA TYR A 751 -25.59 10.99 6.26
C TYR A 751 -26.18 12.31 6.78
N ALA A 752 -25.70 13.45 6.27
CA ALA A 752 -26.08 14.78 6.71
C ALA A 752 -27.61 14.98 6.79
N ARG A 753 -28.37 14.49 5.81
CA ARG A 753 -29.85 14.59 5.83
C ARG A 753 -30.50 13.91 7.03
N THR A 754 -29.96 12.79 7.47
CA THR A 754 -30.46 12.08 8.67
C THR A 754 -30.17 12.88 9.94
N LEU A 755 -28.99 13.52 9.99
CA LEU A 755 -28.61 14.39 11.12
C LEU A 755 -29.47 15.64 11.17
N ASP A 756 -29.71 16.31 10.03
CA ASP A 756 -30.54 17.52 9.92
C ASP A 756 -31.99 17.29 10.28
N ALA A 757 -32.50 16.08 10.04
CA ALA A 757 -33.89 15.72 10.40
C ALA A 757 -34.14 15.74 11.92
N GLY A 758 -33.07 15.72 12.75
CA GLY A 758 -33.17 15.75 14.21
C GLY A 758 -33.77 14.48 14.84
N ASN A 759 -34.23 14.59 16.07
CA ASN A 759 -34.71 13.46 16.91
C ASN A 759 -33.68 12.32 16.99
N LEU A 760 -32.38 12.71 17.13
CA LEU A 760 -31.25 11.78 17.07
C LEU A 760 -31.21 10.84 18.27
N ALA A 761 -31.54 11.31 19.47
CA ALA A 761 -31.58 10.52 20.71
C ALA A 761 -32.58 9.35 20.66
N ALA A 762 -33.67 9.48 19.87
CA ALA A 762 -34.57 8.36 19.63
C ALA A 762 -33.97 7.23 18.79
N LYS A 763 -32.95 7.55 17.97
CA LYS A 763 -32.35 6.61 17.00
C LYS A 763 -31.00 6.10 17.45
N TYR A 764 -30.16 6.94 18.06
CA TYR A 764 -28.77 6.68 18.38
C TYR A 764 -28.46 6.97 19.85
N ASP A 765 -27.50 6.24 20.39
CA ASP A 765 -26.89 6.48 21.70
C ASP A 765 -25.52 7.11 21.53
N VAL A 766 -24.80 6.75 20.44
CA VAL A 766 -23.48 7.25 20.07
C VAL A 766 -23.46 7.68 18.60
N LEU A 767 -22.88 8.84 18.32
CA LEU A 767 -22.54 9.29 16.97
C LEU A 767 -21.03 9.50 16.85
N ILE A 768 -20.42 8.92 15.79
CA ILE A 768 -18.99 8.96 15.53
C ILE A 768 -18.74 9.83 14.30
N PHE A 769 -17.87 10.83 14.46
CA PHE A 769 -17.43 11.76 13.43
C PHE A 769 -15.92 11.63 13.21
N PRO A 770 -15.48 10.79 12.26
CA PRO A 770 -14.08 10.70 11.86
C PRO A 770 -13.59 12.03 11.26
N SER A 771 -12.29 12.14 11.03
CA SER A 771 -11.67 13.34 10.45
C SER A 771 -12.38 13.77 9.15
N GLY A 772 -12.61 15.08 9.01
CA GLY A 772 -13.30 15.67 7.85
C GLY A 772 -14.82 15.69 7.91
N ALA A 773 -15.44 15.20 8.99
CA ALA A 773 -16.91 15.15 9.12
C ALA A 773 -17.53 16.48 9.58
N ILE A 774 -16.85 17.22 10.43
CA ILE A 774 -17.33 18.49 10.98
C ILE A 774 -16.62 19.64 10.26
N PRO A 775 -17.33 20.71 9.85
CA PRO A 775 -16.70 21.87 9.21
C PRO A 775 -15.63 22.51 10.11
N GLY A 776 -14.52 22.90 9.50
CA GLY A 776 -13.50 23.70 10.19
C GLY A 776 -14.04 25.08 10.59
N VAL A 777 -13.47 25.67 11.64
CA VAL A 777 -13.77 27.05 12.01
C VAL A 777 -12.96 27.97 11.09
N SER A 778 -13.66 28.79 10.29
CA SER A 778 -13.00 29.76 9.40
C SER A 778 -12.23 30.79 10.24
N ARG A 779 -10.90 30.72 10.24
CA ARG A 779 -10.01 31.77 10.76
C ARG A 779 -9.31 32.41 9.56
N ALA A 780 -9.33 33.74 9.49
CA ALA A 780 -8.62 34.47 8.47
C ALA A 780 -7.12 34.11 8.50
N GLY A 781 -6.62 33.39 7.50
CA GLY A 781 -5.21 33.04 7.35
C GLY A 781 -4.86 31.52 7.39
N THR A 782 -5.80 30.61 7.59
CA THR A 782 -5.54 29.16 7.63
C THR A 782 -5.95 28.45 6.33
N ALA A 783 -5.40 28.84 5.21
CA ALA A 783 -5.36 28.01 4.03
C ALA A 783 -4.06 27.17 4.12
N GLY A 784 -4.12 26.01 4.82
CA GLY A 784 -2.87 25.29 4.97
C GLY A 784 -2.85 23.88 5.28
N ALA A 785 -2.63 22.88 5.42
CA ALA A 785 -2.16 21.55 5.67
C ALA A 785 -3.17 20.44 5.32
N HIS A 786 -4.46 20.65 5.50
CA HIS A 786 -5.49 19.73 4.98
C HIS A 786 -5.90 20.02 3.53
N ALA A 787 -5.34 21.09 2.93
CA ALA A 787 -5.63 21.49 1.56
C ALA A 787 -5.07 20.52 0.50
N GLU A 788 -4.06 19.72 0.79
CA GLU A 788 -3.53 18.74 -0.19
C GLU A 788 -4.40 17.48 -0.29
N GLU A 789 -4.99 17.04 0.79
CA GLU A 789 -5.95 15.93 0.73
C GLU A 789 -7.31 16.39 0.17
N GLN A 790 -7.69 17.64 0.46
CA GLN A 790 -8.86 18.29 -0.14
C GLN A 790 -8.61 18.86 -1.55
N SER A 791 -7.39 19.22 -1.91
CA SER A 791 -7.07 19.80 -3.22
C SER A 791 -6.82 18.73 -4.31
N ARG A 792 -6.59 17.50 -3.96
CA ARG A 792 -6.69 16.37 -4.91
C ARG A 792 -8.14 16.03 -5.26
N GLY A 793 -9.11 16.44 -4.43
CA GLY A 793 -10.52 16.54 -4.81
C GLY A 793 -10.87 18.02 -4.97
N ARG A 794 -11.18 18.48 -6.19
CA ARG A 794 -11.91 19.75 -6.39
C ARG A 794 -12.97 19.86 -5.30
N LEU A 795 -13.11 21.05 -4.68
CA LEU A 795 -14.28 21.36 -3.84
C LEU A 795 -15.50 20.77 -4.54
N PRO A 796 -16.28 19.91 -3.86
CA PRO A 796 -17.42 19.28 -4.51
C PRO A 796 -18.27 20.39 -5.12
N GLN A 797 -18.37 20.44 -6.45
CA GLN A 797 -19.39 21.27 -7.09
C GLN A 797 -20.73 20.76 -6.57
N PRO A 798 -21.69 21.63 -6.30
CA PRO A 798 -23.02 21.18 -5.90
C PRO A 798 -23.50 20.10 -6.87
N VAL A 799 -23.70 18.90 -6.36
CA VAL A 799 -24.14 17.77 -7.19
C VAL A 799 -25.61 17.99 -7.51
N ASP A 800 -25.95 18.08 -8.80
CA ASP A 800 -27.36 18.12 -9.22
C ASP A 800 -28.03 16.77 -8.87
N PRO A 801 -28.99 16.75 -7.94
CA PRO A 801 -29.68 15.53 -7.53
C PRO A 801 -30.38 14.78 -8.67
N SER A 802 -30.73 15.49 -9.77
CA SER A 802 -31.40 14.88 -10.93
C SER A 802 -30.45 13.94 -11.70
N THR A 803 -29.13 14.17 -11.61
CA THR A 803 -28.09 13.36 -12.27
C THR A 803 -27.71 12.11 -11.47
N ILE A 804 -28.19 12.01 -10.22
CA ILE A 804 -27.85 10.92 -9.31
C ILE A 804 -28.99 9.91 -9.25
N PRO A 805 -28.70 8.58 -9.34
CA PRO A 805 -29.68 7.53 -9.15
C PRO A 805 -30.44 7.70 -7.82
N GLU A 806 -31.72 7.34 -7.83
CA GLU A 806 -32.63 7.61 -6.73
C GLU A 806 -32.15 7.01 -5.39
N GLU A 807 -31.58 5.81 -5.45
CA GLU A 807 -31.06 5.10 -4.29
C GLU A 807 -29.94 5.84 -3.54
N TYR A 808 -29.19 6.73 -4.21
CA TYR A 808 -28.11 7.52 -3.60
C TYR A 808 -28.51 8.93 -3.22
N ARG A 809 -29.69 9.43 -3.65
CA ARG A 809 -30.10 10.83 -3.37
C ARG A 809 -30.24 11.12 -1.88
N GLY A 810 -30.54 10.11 -1.07
CA GLY A 810 -30.58 10.22 0.38
C GLY A 810 -29.22 10.49 1.04
N TRP A 811 -28.11 10.21 0.33
CA TRP A 811 -26.75 10.39 0.84
C TRP A 811 -26.19 11.79 0.57
N LEU A 812 -26.87 12.58 -0.30
CA LEU A 812 -26.46 13.94 -0.65
C LEU A 812 -26.61 14.91 0.54
N GLY A 813 -25.70 15.86 0.62
CA GLY A 813 -25.67 16.93 1.59
C GLY A 813 -24.43 16.88 2.47
N ASP A 814 -24.13 18.02 3.08
CA ASP A 814 -22.97 18.21 3.95
C ASP A 814 -23.44 18.56 5.37
N VAL A 815 -22.59 18.26 6.36
CA VAL A 815 -22.74 18.74 7.73
C VAL A 815 -22.53 20.26 7.70
N THR A 816 -23.48 21.04 8.21
CA THR A 816 -23.41 22.51 8.22
C THR A 816 -23.53 23.06 9.64
N VAL A 817 -22.96 24.26 9.80
CA VAL A 817 -23.00 24.99 11.11
C VAL A 817 -24.42 25.39 11.45
N GLU A 818 -25.21 25.78 10.45
CA GLU A 818 -26.54 26.35 10.63
C GLU A 818 -27.61 25.29 10.91
N LYS A 819 -27.50 24.10 10.31
CA LYS A 819 -28.53 23.06 10.40
C LYS A 819 -28.11 21.91 11.31
N THR A 820 -26.94 21.34 11.04
CA THR A 820 -26.51 20.08 11.66
C THR A 820 -25.99 20.31 13.09
N ILE A 821 -25.10 21.31 13.29
CA ILE A 821 -24.47 21.55 14.59
C ILE A 821 -25.50 21.76 15.72
N PRO A 822 -26.59 22.54 15.56
CA PRO A 822 -27.61 22.66 16.59
C PRO A 822 -28.29 21.31 16.92
N ARG A 823 -28.48 20.41 15.95
CA ARG A 823 -29.08 19.09 16.19
C ARG A 823 -28.11 18.17 16.94
N LEU A 824 -26.81 18.27 16.67
CA LEU A 824 -25.78 17.55 17.42
C LEU A 824 -25.71 18.04 18.87
N ARG A 825 -25.76 19.35 19.10
CA ARG A 825 -25.82 19.92 20.47
C ARG A 825 -27.01 19.38 21.22
N GLN A 826 -28.21 19.44 20.64
CA GLN A 826 -29.43 18.93 21.26
C GLN A 826 -29.31 17.43 21.59
N PHE A 827 -28.72 16.64 20.68
CA PHE A 827 -28.50 15.21 20.90
C PHE A 827 -27.65 14.93 22.15
N VAL A 828 -26.57 15.70 22.35
CA VAL A 828 -25.74 15.53 23.56
C VAL A 828 -26.42 16.03 24.80
N GLU A 829 -27.11 17.18 24.76
CA GLU A 829 -27.85 17.72 25.89
C GLU A 829 -28.95 16.78 26.38
N ASP A 830 -29.52 16.00 25.44
CA ASP A 830 -30.53 14.95 25.73
C ASP A 830 -29.94 13.64 26.28
N GLY A 831 -28.59 13.51 26.33
CA GLY A 831 -27.90 12.35 26.90
C GLY A 831 -27.13 11.49 25.91
N GLY A 832 -27.05 11.89 24.62
CA GLY A 832 -26.26 11.21 23.61
C GLY A 832 -24.74 11.42 23.79
N THR A 833 -23.95 10.55 23.19
CA THR A 833 -22.48 10.65 23.15
C THR A 833 -22.00 10.99 21.75
N LEU A 834 -21.16 12.02 21.61
CA LEU A 834 -20.44 12.35 20.39
C LEU A 834 -18.97 11.95 20.52
N ILE A 835 -18.44 11.33 19.48
CA ILE A 835 -17.01 11.00 19.35
C ILE A 835 -16.48 11.73 18.12
N ALA A 836 -15.61 12.72 18.33
CA ALA A 836 -15.01 13.53 17.28
C ALA A 836 -13.51 13.26 17.18
N ILE A 837 -13.05 12.82 16.00
CA ILE A 837 -11.67 12.36 15.75
C ILE A 837 -11.02 13.28 14.72
N GLY A 838 -9.73 13.61 14.93
CA GLY A 838 -8.96 14.40 14.00
C GLY A 838 -9.54 15.81 13.83
N SER A 839 -9.65 16.29 12.60
CA SER A 839 -10.17 17.61 12.29
C SER A 839 -11.63 17.83 12.72
N SER A 840 -12.40 16.77 12.94
CA SER A 840 -13.78 16.87 13.44
C SER A 840 -13.86 17.33 14.90
N ALA A 841 -12.73 17.36 15.62
CA ALA A 841 -12.64 17.99 16.94
C ALA A 841 -12.88 19.52 16.93
N SER A 842 -12.95 20.17 15.74
CA SER A 842 -13.48 21.54 15.57
C SER A 842 -14.89 21.72 16.18
N LEU A 843 -15.61 20.62 16.41
CA LEU A 843 -16.88 20.59 17.14
C LEU A 843 -16.81 21.32 18.49
N ALA A 844 -15.67 21.27 19.19
CA ALA A 844 -15.46 21.99 20.45
C ALA A 844 -15.71 23.50 20.30
N SER A 845 -15.17 24.10 19.26
CA SER A 845 -15.36 25.53 18.96
C SER A 845 -16.81 25.84 18.55
N HIS A 846 -17.46 24.99 17.76
CA HIS A 846 -18.85 25.15 17.37
C HIS A 846 -19.81 25.05 18.57
N PHE A 847 -19.44 24.27 19.58
CA PHE A 847 -20.18 24.14 20.84
C PHE A 847 -19.81 25.24 21.85
N GLY A 848 -18.82 26.10 21.57
CA GLY A 848 -18.34 27.12 22.50
C GLY A 848 -17.77 26.53 23.80
N LEU A 849 -17.16 25.32 23.71
CA LEU A 849 -16.54 24.69 24.87
C LEU A 849 -15.24 25.40 25.24
N PRO A 850 -14.84 25.42 26.52
CA PRO A 850 -13.57 26.05 26.95
C PRO A 850 -12.36 25.17 26.60
N VAL A 851 -12.30 24.77 25.34
CA VAL A 851 -11.24 23.94 24.71
C VAL A 851 -10.79 24.67 23.45
N THR A 852 -9.53 25.12 23.44
CA THR A 852 -8.98 25.89 22.32
C THR A 852 -7.81 25.15 21.67
N ASP A 853 -7.38 25.65 20.51
CA ASP A 853 -6.21 25.14 19.80
C ASP A 853 -4.93 25.53 20.57
N ALA A 854 -4.09 24.56 20.93
CA ALA A 854 -2.81 24.80 21.61
C ALA A 854 -1.71 25.29 20.66
N LEU A 855 -1.88 25.12 19.34
CA LEU A 855 -0.88 25.42 18.31
C LEU A 855 -1.02 26.81 17.73
N LEU A 856 -1.46 27.78 18.59
CA LEU A 856 -1.58 29.16 18.24
C LEU A 856 -0.49 30.00 18.93
N GLU A 857 0.08 30.93 18.19
CA GLU A 857 0.95 31.96 18.76
C GLU A 857 0.24 33.30 18.80
N ARG A 858 0.45 34.06 19.89
CA ARG A 858 -0.09 35.39 20.04
C ARG A 858 0.86 36.41 19.42
N ARG A 859 0.35 37.26 18.56
CA ARG A 859 1.08 38.38 17.96
C ARG A 859 1.14 39.56 18.90
N ALA A 860 2.04 40.54 18.58
CA ALA A 860 2.17 41.77 19.34
C ALA A 860 0.89 42.62 19.33
N ASP A 861 0.05 42.48 18.32
CA ASP A 861 -1.25 43.17 18.19
C ASP A 861 -2.37 42.47 18.97
N GLY A 862 -2.05 41.40 19.70
CA GLY A 862 -3.00 40.58 20.47
C GLY A 862 -3.75 39.54 19.66
N THR A 863 -3.59 39.48 18.34
CA THR A 863 -4.22 38.43 17.49
C THR A 863 -3.49 37.09 17.62
N GLU A 864 -4.22 35.99 17.47
CA GLU A 864 -3.66 34.64 17.45
C GLU A 864 -3.58 34.10 16.02
N ARG A 865 -2.49 33.43 15.70
CA ARG A 865 -2.34 32.71 14.43
C ARG A 865 -1.73 31.29 14.64
N PRO A 866 -1.94 30.37 13.73
CA PRO A 866 -1.25 29.08 13.75
C PRO A 866 0.27 29.25 13.70
N ILE A 867 0.99 28.38 14.40
CA ILE A 867 2.45 28.27 14.29
C ILE A 867 2.80 27.88 12.85
N GLY A 868 3.76 28.57 12.25
CA GLY A 868 4.14 28.33 10.85
C GLY A 868 4.78 26.94 10.64
N ARG A 869 4.61 26.36 9.46
CA ARG A 869 5.17 25.05 9.10
C ARG A 869 6.71 25.01 9.15
N ASP A 870 7.36 26.11 9.01
CA ASP A 870 8.81 26.27 9.18
C ASP A 870 9.27 25.99 10.62
N ARG A 871 8.38 26.16 11.59
CA ARG A 871 8.64 26.00 13.03
C ARG A 871 7.97 24.78 13.66
N LEU A 872 6.78 24.39 13.19
CA LEU A 872 6.08 23.19 13.64
C LEU A 872 5.59 22.41 12.42
N TYR A 873 6.16 21.20 12.23
CA TYR A 873 5.76 20.32 11.16
C TYR A 873 6.00 18.86 11.54
N VAL A 874 4.96 18.06 11.61
CA VAL A 874 5.00 16.65 11.98
C VAL A 874 4.15 15.86 10.96
N PRO A 875 4.74 15.42 9.85
CA PRO A 875 4.02 14.77 8.76
C PRO A 875 3.90 13.27 9.00
N GLY A 876 2.75 12.80 9.51
CA GLY A 876 2.49 11.38 9.67
C GLY A 876 3.60 10.65 10.41
N SER A 877 3.71 10.87 11.73
CA SER A 877 4.75 10.33 12.60
C SER A 877 4.13 9.76 13.88
N LEU A 878 4.90 8.94 14.60
CA LEU A 878 4.47 8.42 15.90
C LEU A 878 5.05 9.27 17.02
N LEU A 879 4.17 9.81 17.86
CA LEU A 879 4.53 10.57 19.04
C LEU A 879 4.06 9.84 20.31
N GLN A 880 4.82 9.99 21.41
CA GLN A 880 4.44 9.41 22.70
C GLN A 880 3.62 10.39 23.52
N ALA A 881 2.42 9.97 23.92
CA ALA A 881 1.53 10.72 24.81
C ALA A 881 1.41 10.04 26.18
N ARG A 882 1.26 10.85 27.24
CA ARG A 882 0.81 10.38 28.56
C ARG A 882 -0.67 10.12 28.53
N VAL A 883 -1.13 9.10 29.27
CA VAL A 883 -2.52 8.67 29.33
C VAL A 883 -2.96 8.56 30.77
N ASP A 884 -4.09 9.18 31.11
CA ASP A 884 -4.81 8.91 32.36
C ASP A 884 -5.69 7.67 32.16
N ASN A 885 -5.13 6.51 32.43
CA ASN A 885 -5.85 5.24 32.28
C ASN A 885 -6.81 4.93 33.44
N THR A 886 -6.99 5.87 34.37
CA THR A 886 -8.08 5.82 35.37
C THR A 886 -9.37 6.40 34.82
N ASN A 887 -9.30 7.25 33.76
CA ASN A 887 -10.48 7.69 33.03
C ASN A 887 -11.11 6.51 32.27
N PRO A 888 -12.42 6.31 32.34
CA PRO A 888 -13.09 5.19 31.69
C PRO A 888 -12.77 5.04 30.20
N VAL A 889 -12.59 6.15 29.46
CA VAL A 889 -12.33 6.12 28.03
C VAL A 889 -10.94 5.60 27.68
N ALA A 890 -10.00 5.65 28.63
CA ALA A 890 -8.63 5.14 28.47
C ALA A 890 -8.37 3.86 29.29
N CYS A 891 -9.42 3.29 29.88
CA CYS A 891 -9.32 2.07 30.68
C CYS A 891 -8.70 0.92 29.89
N GLY A 892 -7.79 0.16 30.50
CA GLY A 892 -7.06 -0.94 29.85
C GLY A 892 -5.87 -0.52 28.97
N MET A 893 -5.60 0.77 28.87
CA MET A 893 -4.39 1.29 28.22
C MET A 893 -3.23 1.40 29.22
N GLY A 894 -2.02 1.47 28.72
CA GLY A 894 -0.84 1.85 29.50
C GLY A 894 -0.87 3.33 29.88
N VAL A 895 0.00 3.73 30.83
CA VAL A 895 0.18 5.15 31.22
C VAL A 895 0.85 5.99 30.14
N VAL A 896 1.30 5.37 29.05
CA VAL A 896 1.78 6.00 27.82
C VAL A 896 1.20 5.26 26.63
N ALA A 897 0.99 5.98 25.52
CA ALA A 897 0.58 5.42 24.24
C ALA A 897 1.37 6.08 23.11
N ASP A 898 1.71 5.29 22.09
CA ASP A 898 2.21 5.83 20.82
C ASP A 898 1.00 6.20 19.96
N VAL A 899 0.89 7.47 19.60
CA VAL A 899 -0.22 8.02 18.82
C VAL A 899 0.27 8.41 17.43
N TYR A 900 -0.53 8.08 16.40
CA TYR A 900 -0.27 8.55 15.04
C TYR A 900 -0.67 10.03 14.94
N PHE A 901 0.29 10.87 14.59
CA PHE A 901 0.13 12.30 14.53
C PHE A 901 0.53 12.85 13.15
N ASP A 902 -0.41 13.44 12.44
CA ASP A 902 -0.18 14.10 11.15
C ASP A 902 -0.71 15.53 11.20
N ASN A 903 0.12 16.44 11.73
CA ASN A 903 -0.29 17.83 11.96
C ASN A 903 -1.68 17.91 12.64
N SER A 904 -1.95 16.95 13.50
CA SER A 904 -3.26 16.74 14.15
C SER A 904 -3.60 17.85 15.13
N PRO A 905 -4.90 18.09 15.45
CA PRO A 905 -5.30 19.03 16.49
C PRO A 905 -4.67 18.71 17.85
N VAL A 906 -4.27 19.77 18.56
CA VAL A 906 -3.81 19.71 19.95
C VAL A 906 -4.57 20.74 20.75
N PHE A 907 -5.05 20.38 21.93
CA PHE A 907 -5.97 21.19 22.69
C PHE A 907 -5.27 21.88 23.87
N ARG A 908 -5.74 23.08 24.18
CA ARG A 908 -5.51 23.79 25.43
C ARG A 908 -6.83 23.91 26.17
N LEU A 909 -6.88 23.41 27.39
CA LEU A 909 -8.03 23.61 28.27
C LEU A 909 -7.93 24.98 28.92
N LEU A 910 -9.00 25.77 28.82
CA LEU A 910 -9.09 27.06 29.51
C LEU A 910 -9.39 26.84 31.02
N PRO A 911 -9.11 27.81 31.89
CA PRO A 911 -9.36 27.64 33.33
C PRO A 911 -10.80 27.24 33.68
N GLU A 912 -11.77 27.69 32.90
CA GLU A 912 -13.19 27.41 33.05
C GLU A 912 -13.51 25.93 32.80
N ALA A 913 -12.68 25.22 32.01
CA ALA A 913 -12.86 23.81 31.71
C ALA A 913 -12.95 22.91 32.96
N ALA A 914 -12.13 23.20 33.97
CA ALA A 914 -12.15 22.48 35.22
C ALA A 914 -13.49 22.65 36.01
N LEU A 915 -14.09 23.85 35.91
CA LEU A 915 -15.38 24.15 36.55
C LEU A 915 -16.55 23.42 35.86
N GLU A 916 -16.40 23.14 34.57
CA GLU A 916 -17.39 22.40 33.78
C GLU A 916 -17.14 20.90 33.80
N GLY A 917 -16.17 20.39 34.57
CA GLY A 917 -15.86 18.97 34.69
C GLY A 917 -15.18 18.38 33.45
N ILE A 918 -14.56 19.18 32.60
CA ILE A 918 -13.80 18.76 31.42
C ILE A 918 -12.46 18.21 31.87
N LEU A 919 -12.13 16.99 31.43
CA LEU A 919 -10.95 16.27 31.87
C LEU A 919 -9.99 15.99 30.70
N PRO A 920 -8.69 16.27 30.85
CA PRO A 920 -7.69 15.76 29.92
C PRO A 920 -7.56 14.24 30.11
N VAL A 921 -7.60 13.48 29.03
CA VAL A 921 -7.47 12.01 29.03
C VAL A 921 -6.07 11.59 28.55
N ALA A 922 -5.52 12.32 27.57
CA ALA A 922 -4.16 12.11 27.11
C ALA A 922 -3.50 13.43 26.71
N TRP A 923 -2.20 13.56 26.94
CA TRP A 923 -1.46 14.80 26.66
C TRP A 923 0.02 14.51 26.35
N PHE A 924 0.67 15.43 25.67
CA PHE A 924 2.12 15.41 25.48
C PHE A 924 2.85 15.93 26.72
N SER A 925 3.95 15.29 27.06
CA SER A 925 4.75 15.67 28.26
C SER A 925 6.23 15.55 27.95
N GLY A 926 6.90 16.68 27.86
CA GLY A 926 8.32 16.80 27.58
C GLY A 926 8.58 17.30 26.16
N LYS A 927 9.84 17.60 25.88
CA LYS A 927 10.26 18.23 24.62
C LYS A 927 10.74 17.24 23.53
N ARG A 928 10.83 15.97 23.85
CA ARG A 928 11.19 14.88 22.93
C ARG A 928 10.09 13.84 22.96
N LEU A 929 9.22 13.92 21.97
CA LEU A 929 8.00 13.14 21.87
C LEU A 929 8.08 12.12 20.73
N LEU A 930 8.96 12.39 19.74
CA LEU A 930 9.09 11.58 18.54
C LEU A 930 9.55 10.16 18.85
N ARG A 931 8.75 9.19 18.43
CA ARG A 931 9.07 7.75 18.51
C ARG A 931 9.51 7.20 17.17
N SER A 932 8.91 7.68 16.07
CA SER A 932 9.21 7.24 14.71
C SER A 932 8.76 8.30 13.71
N GLY A 933 9.59 8.64 12.74
CA GLY A 933 9.25 9.56 11.68
C GLY A 933 10.08 10.85 11.67
N TRP A 934 9.41 11.97 11.55
CA TRP A 934 10.00 13.31 11.49
C TRP A 934 9.17 14.32 12.26
N ALA A 935 9.81 15.15 13.04
CA ALA A 935 9.17 16.23 13.78
C ALA A 935 10.06 17.47 13.80
N VAL A 936 9.58 18.57 13.22
CA VAL A 936 10.16 19.88 13.37
C VAL A 936 9.40 20.59 14.48
N GLY A 937 10.10 21.11 15.50
CA GLY A 937 9.50 21.90 16.56
C GLY A 937 8.59 21.13 17.52
N GLU A 938 8.82 19.84 17.74
CA GLU A 938 8.01 19.03 18.66
C GLU A 938 7.88 19.61 20.09
N GLY A 939 8.81 20.47 20.51
CA GLY A 939 8.74 21.17 21.79
C GLY A 939 7.54 22.12 21.94
N TYR A 940 6.91 22.55 20.85
CA TYR A 940 5.65 23.32 20.87
C TYR A 940 4.45 22.51 21.31
N LEU A 941 4.55 21.19 21.29
CA LEU A 941 3.50 20.25 21.69
C LEU A 941 3.47 20.00 23.19
N ASP A 942 4.52 20.38 23.95
CA ASP A 942 4.63 20.10 25.39
C ASP A 942 3.47 20.71 26.18
N GLY A 943 2.81 19.90 27.00
CA GLY A 943 1.62 20.26 27.75
C GLY A 943 0.31 20.26 26.92
N GLY A 944 0.38 20.04 25.61
CA GLY A 944 -0.80 19.98 24.74
C GLY A 944 -1.62 18.71 24.98
N VAL A 945 -2.93 18.88 25.12
CA VAL A 945 -3.87 17.77 25.33
C VAL A 945 -4.29 17.18 23.97
N VAL A 946 -4.35 15.86 23.86
CA VAL A 946 -4.68 15.15 22.63
C VAL A 946 -5.94 14.28 22.72
N ALA A 947 -6.45 14.05 23.93
CA ALA A 947 -7.74 13.43 24.17
C ALA A 947 -8.44 14.10 25.34
N VAL A 948 -9.72 14.42 25.17
CA VAL A 948 -10.52 15.19 26.16
C VAL A 948 -11.87 14.51 26.37
N ASP A 949 -12.29 14.39 27.64
CA ASP A 949 -13.63 13.97 28.07
C ASP A 949 -14.42 15.24 28.48
N VAL A 950 -15.51 15.55 27.77
CA VAL A 950 -16.28 16.77 27.93
C VAL A 950 -17.74 16.44 28.26
N PRO A 951 -18.22 16.67 29.48
CA PRO A 951 -19.66 16.60 29.79
C PRO A 951 -20.42 17.77 29.15
N VAL A 952 -21.54 17.50 28.51
CA VAL A 952 -22.41 18.54 27.92
C VAL A 952 -23.88 18.15 28.22
N GLY A 953 -24.56 18.91 29.01
CA GLY A 953 -25.93 18.60 29.45
C GLY A 953 -26.02 17.25 30.18
N LYS A 954 -26.77 16.29 29.62
CA LYS A 954 -26.86 14.91 30.14
C LYS A 954 -25.91 13.93 29.46
N GLY A 955 -25.27 14.34 28.38
CA GLY A 955 -24.41 13.51 27.55
C GLY A 955 -22.94 13.88 27.62
N LYS A 956 -22.17 13.40 26.64
CA LYS A 956 -20.72 13.59 26.56
C LYS A 956 -20.23 13.86 25.14
N VAL A 957 -19.15 14.59 25.06
CA VAL A 957 -18.35 14.74 23.84
C VAL A 957 -16.93 14.25 24.14
N TYR A 958 -16.45 13.28 23.37
CA TYR A 958 -15.05 12.86 23.38
C TYR A 958 -14.34 13.48 22.18
N LEU A 959 -13.23 14.19 22.44
CA LEU A 959 -12.40 14.83 21.41
C LEU A 959 -11.07 14.10 21.34
N PHE A 960 -10.71 13.60 20.16
CA PHE A 960 -9.42 12.98 19.89
C PHE A 960 -8.70 13.78 18.80
N GLY A 961 -7.58 14.42 19.13
CA GLY A 961 -6.79 15.18 18.15
C GLY A 961 -6.10 14.26 17.13
N PRO A 962 -5.33 13.25 17.56
CA PRO A 962 -4.79 12.21 16.68
C PRO A 962 -5.88 11.33 16.06
N GLU A 963 -5.61 10.75 14.89
CA GLU A 963 -6.49 9.76 14.26
C GLU A 963 -6.32 8.39 14.93
N ILE A 964 -7.11 8.14 15.97
CA ILE A 964 -7.03 6.91 16.81
C ILE A 964 -7.40 5.61 16.08
N THR A 965 -7.92 5.69 14.85
CA THR A 965 -8.25 4.55 13.97
C THR A 965 -7.55 4.61 12.63
N PHE A 966 -6.48 5.42 12.50
CA PHE A 966 -5.77 5.67 11.26
C PHE A 966 -5.45 4.40 10.47
N ARG A 967 -6.04 4.26 9.30
CA ARG A 967 -5.84 3.12 8.38
C ARG A 967 -5.96 1.74 9.05
N GLY A 968 -6.76 1.62 10.11
CA GLY A 968 -6.92 0.38 10.87
C GLY A 968 -5.65 -0.16 11.54
N GLN A 969 -4.60 0.64 11.69
CA GLN A 969 -3.28 0.24 12.15
C GLN A 969 -3.05 0.42 13.66
N PRO A 970 -3.46 1.54 14.29
CA PRO A 970 -3.08 1.82 15.67
C PRO A 970 -3.94 1.06 16.68
N HIS A 971 -3.80 -0.26 16.73
CA HIS A 971 -4.49 -1.12 17.70
C HIS A 971 -4.25 -0.69 19.15
N GLY A 972 -3.10 -0.06 19.42
CA GLY A 972 -2.77 0.51 20.73
C GLY A 972 -3.72 1.63 21.18
N THR A 973 -4.39 2.33 20.24
CA THR A 973 -5.32 3.43 20.51
C THR A 973 -6.80 3.09 20.28
N PHE A 974 -7.14 1.90 19.76
CA PHE A 974 -8.53 1.51 19.51
C PHE A 974 -9.40 1.56 20.80
N LYS A 975 -8.79 1.32 21.95
CA LYS A 975 -9.49 1.37 23.24
C LYS A 975 -10.12 2.73 23.53
N PHE A 976 -9.57 3.84 23.05
CA PHE A 976 -10.23 5.14 23.15
C PHE A 976 -11.62 5.14 22.50
N LEU A 977 -11.72 4.58 21.29
CA LEU A 977 -13.01 4.47 20.60
C LEU A 977 -13.93 3.44 21.26
N PHE A 978 -13.42 2.24 21.54
CA PHE A 978 -14.22 1.12 22.05
C PHE A 978 -14.79 1.42 23.44
N ASN A 979 -13.97 1.98 24.31
CA ASN A 979 -14.39 2.40 25.65
C ASN A 979 -15.46 3.51 25.58
N ALA A 980 -15.23 4.52 24.74
CA ALA A 980 -16.20 5.62 24.56
C ALA A 980 -17.56 5.09 24.12
N ILE A 981 -17.60 4.08 23.25
CA ILE A 981 -18.84 3.44 22.80
C ILE A 981 -19.49 2.65 23.93
N LEU A 982 -18.79 1.71 24.57
CA LEU A 982 -19.39 0.84 25.58
C LEU A 982 -19.80 1.59 26.86
N TYR A 983 -19.04 2.63 27.21
CA TYR A 983 -19.33 3.44 28.41
C TYR A 983 -20.55 4.37 28.22
N ALA A 984 -20.86 4.78 26.99
CA ALA A 984 -21.88 5.78 26.68
C ALA A 984 -23.28 5.49 27.28
N LYS A 985 -23.69 4.23 27.27
CA LYS A 985 -25.02 3.82 27.75
C LYS A 985 -24.94 2.93 29.00
N SER A 986 -23.82 2.95 29.69
CA SER A 986 -23.67 2.14 30.92
C SER A 986 -24.37 2.78 32.10
N GLU A 987 -24.99 1.97 32.94
CA GLU A 987 -25.72 2.41 34.14
C GLU A 987 -24.98 2.02 35.42
N PRO A 988 -24.95 2.89 36.46
CA PRO A 988 -24.40 2.52 37.75
C PRO A 988 -25.10 1.27 38.30
N ALA A 989 -24.32 0.33 38.81
CA ALA A 989 -24.79 -0.90 39.41
C ALA A 989 -23.91 -1.27 40.60
N ARG A 990 -24.44 -1.98 41.56
CA ARG A 990 -23.66 -2.61 42.63
C ARG A 990 -23.83 -4.12 42.49
N LEU A 991 -22.71 -4.83 42.37
CA LEU A 991 -22.70 -6.28 42.20
C LEU A 991 -22.79 -7.02 43.53
#